data_ea5a3f5f0ad1be8d1532a424c248e244
#
_entry.id   ea5a3f5f0ad1be8d1532a424c248e244
#
_cell.length_a   1.000
_cell.length_b   1.000
_cell.length_c   1.000
_cell.angle_alpha   90.00
_cell.angle_beta   90.00
_cell.angle_gamma   90.00
#
_symmetry.space_group_name_H-M   'P 1'
#
loop_
_entity.id
_entity.type
_entity.pdbx_description
1 polymer ?
#
loop_
_entity_poly.entity_id
_entity_poly.type
_entity_poly.pdbx_seq_one_letter_code
_entity_poly.pdbx_strand_id
1 'polypeptide(L)'
;MYQFKGFTEKANKALNLAIESAEEMRHNYVGTEHILYGLVKEGSGVAATALNECGVTEDALREKLESINGTMSLVELTPDDFTPRTKRVLRAAVIISSKTGYTYVGTEHLLLAILSESDSYAVAFLEELGVSVERLAQAVSKGMQGGAEEGFGGFENESAPNGSQKGGSALDKFGRDLTQAAKNGEIDPVIGREKEIQRVIQILSRRTKNNPVLIGEPGVGKTAVAEGLALEIAKGNVPEILKDKRVVSLDLTGMVAGAKYRGDFEERIKAAIDEVKKSKNTILFIDELHTIVGAGAAEGSADAANILKPSLARGDFQVIGATTLNEYRKYIEKDAALERRFQPVKVGEPTPEQAVQILKGLRDSYEAHHKVKITDEAINAAVTLSSRYIADRYLPDKAIDLIDEGASKVRLASLTSPDNVKELEDEIADYEKEKASAINEQDFERAARLRDEQKELQTKLDDAKKKWQEQQKGNSGEVTAEDIAKIVSEWTGIPVVQLTKEESERLLNMENVLHERVIGQSEAVTAIAKAIRRGRVGLKDPKRPVGSFIFLGPTGVGKTELCKALAEAMFGDENAMLRLDMSEYMEKHTVSKLIGSPPGYVGFEEGGQLTEKVRRKPYSVVLFDEIEKAHPDVFNMLLQILEDGRLTDSQGRTVDFKNTIIIMTSNVGARLITEKQSSLGFNSENENVEESEKKDIKELVTGELRKVFRPEFLNRVDDIIVFNKLNKDEIKQIAVKMLKTLENRLDKMNIKISFTDNAISEIANKGFDENYGARPLRRAIQNEIEDPLSEQMLEGKVKDGAVVTCDFADGQFTFTTANAN
;
A
#
# COMPACT_ATOMS: atom_id res chain seq x y z
N MET A 1 -10.03 32.53 -25.68
CA MET A 1 -10.24 32.55 -24.22
C MET A 1 -9.94 31.16 -23.65
N TYR A 2 -9.05 31.08 -22.70
CA TYR A 2 -8.65 29.83 -22.04
C TYR A 2 -9.58 29.49 -20.86
N GLN A 3 -9.87 28.21 -20.64
CA GLN A 3 -10.72 27.75 -19.53
C GLN A 3 -9.87 26.98 -18.49
N PHE A 4 -9.69 27.56 -17.31
CA PHE A 4 -8.96 26.98 -16.20
C PHE A 4 -9.92 26.11 -15.37
N LYS A 5 -9.72 24.80 -15.36
CA LYS A 5 -10.56 23.86 -14.60
C LYS A 5 -10.46 24.11 -13.10
N GLY A 6 -11.61 24.16 -12.41
CA GLY A 6 -11.65 24.38 -10.96
C GLY A 6 -11.70 25.86 -10.52
N PHE A 7 -11.78 26.81 -11.50
CA PHE A 7 -11.93 28.23 -11.23
C PHE A 7 -13.35 28.70 -11.55
N THR A 8 -13.85 29.67 -10.80
CA THR A 8 -15.16 30.31 -11.09
C THR A 8 -15.11 31.06 -12.41
N GLU A 9 -16.28 31.38 -12.99
CA GLU A 9 -16.37 32.14 -14.23
C GLU A 9 -15.68 33.50 -14.16
N LYS A 10 -15.86 34.18 -13.03
CA LYS A 10 -15.19 35.49 -12.75
C LYS A 10 -13.66 35.37 -12.62
N ALA A 11 -13.19 34.32 -11.97
CA ALA A 11 -11.75 34.06 -11.85
C ALA A 11 -11.14 33.68 -13.23
N ASN A 12 -11.83 32.86 -14.03
CA ASN A 12 -11.44 32.57 -15.41
C ASN A 12 -11.37 33.84 -16.27
N LYS A 13 -12.36 34.73 -16.14
CA LYS A 13 -12.38 36.00 -16.85
C LYS A 13 -11.19 36.89 -16.44
N ALA A 14 -10.89 37.00 -15.14
CA ALA A 14 -9.76 37.76 -14.64
C ALA A 14 -8.41 37.21 -15.17
N LEU A 15 -8.24 35.91 -15.23
CA LEU A 15 -7.02 35.28 -15.76
C LEU A 15 -6.85 35.52 -17.26
N ASN A 16 -7.95 35.47 -18.04
CA ASN A 16 -7.90 35.77 -19.48
C ASN A 16 -7.58 37.27 -19.69
N LEU A 17 -8.17 38.17 -18.89
CA LEU A 17 -7.86 39.60 -18.95
C LEU A 17 -6.39 39.91 -18.57
N ALA A 18 -5.80 39.08 -17.68
CA ALA A 18 -4.38 39.15 -17.35
C ALA A 18 -3.48 38.78 -18.55
N ILE A 19 -3.86 37.75 -19.32
CA ILE A 19 -3.16 37.35 -20.54
C ILE A 19 -3.27 38.46 -21.59
N GLU A 20 -4.50 38.94 -21.88
CA GLU A 20 -4.75 40.02 -22.83
C GLU A 20 -3.97 41.31 -22.49
N SER A 21 -3.92 41.70 -21.21
CA SER A 21 -3.17 42.88 -20.76
C SER A 21 -1.65 42.73 -20.94
N ALA A 22 -1.11 41.49 -20.73
CA ALA A 22 0.31 41.23 -20.98
C ALA A 22 0.64 41.33 -22.48
N GLU A 23 -0.26 40.88 -23.38
CA GLU A 23 -0.14 40.99 -24.83
C GLU A 23 -0.23 42.46 -25.27
N GLU A 24 -1.24 43.21 -24.78
CA GLU A 24 -1.43 44.63 -25.08
C GLU A 24 -0.17 45.46 -24.74
N MET A 25 0.46 45.11 -23.56
CA MET A 25 1.65 45.78 -23.08
C MET A 25 2.97 45.25 -23.65
N ARG A 26 2.87 44.25 -24.57
CA ARG A 26 4.00 43.61 -25.23
C ARG A 26 5.00 42.94 -24.29
N HIS A 27 4.52 42.39 -23.22
CA HIS A 27 5.32 41.54 -22.35
C HIS A 27 5.37 40.11 -22.92
N ASN A 28 6.47 39.39 -22.69
CA ASN A 28 6.66 37.99 -23.13
C ASN A 28 6.35 36.98 -22.05
N TYR A 29 5.67 37.39 -20.98
CA TYR A 29 5.29 36.58 -19.83
C TYR A 29 4.04 37.13 -19.13
N VAL A 30 3.34 36.29 -18.42
CA VAL A 30 2.22 36.66 -17.56
C VAL A 30 2.66 36.57 -16.09
N GLY A 31 2.90 37.71 -15.44
CA GLY A 31 3.33 37.81 -14.06
C GLY A 31 2.16 37.99 -13.08
N THR A 32 2.49 38.10 -11.79
CA THR A 32 1.51 38.35 -10.72
C THR A 32 0.85 39.71 -10.83
N GLU A 33 1.56 40.70 -11.34
CA GLU A 33 1.12 42.06 -11.66
C GLU A 33 0.00 42.10 -12.70
N HIS A 34 0.10 41.23 -13.71
CA HIS A 34 -0.94 41.10 -14.74
C HIS A 34 -2.22 40.44 -14.16
N ILE A 35 -2.07 39.46 -13.26
CA ILE A 35 -3.23 38.89 -12.58
C ILE A 35 -3.90 39.94 -11.68
N LEU A 36 -3.13 40.72 -10.94
CA LEU A 36 -3.68 41.83 -10.13
C LEU A 36 -4.48 42.80 -11.00
N TYR A 37 -3.94 43.20 -12.14
CA TYR A 37 -4.63 44.07 -13.11
C TYR A 37 -5.90 43.40 -13.65
N GLY A 38 -5.83 42.11 -14.03
CA GLY A 38 -6.97 41.35 -14.50
C GLY A 38 -8.10 41.23 -13.47
N LEU A 39 -7.75 41.15 -12.17
CA LEU A 39 -8.72 41.14 -11.07
C LEU A 39 -9.44 42.49 -10.93
N VAL A 40 -8.74 43.64 -11.12
CA VAL A 40 -9.36 44.98 -11.08
C VAL A 40 -10.22 45.20 -12.30
N LYS A 41 -9.73 44.85 -13.51
CA LYS A 41 -10.43 45.02 -14.79
C LYS A 41 -11.68 44.14 -14.91
N GLU A 42 -11.73 42.98 -14.23
CA GLU A 42 -12.93 42.14 -14.15
C GLU A 42 -14.11 42.85 -13.48
N GLY A 43 -13.86 43.63 -12.45
CA GLY A 43 -14.75 44.67 -11.89
C GLY A 43 -15.91 44.17 -11.02
N SER A 44 -16.28 42.88 -11.08
CA SER A 44 -17.50 42.37 -10.42
C SER A 44 -17.24 41.31 -9.34
N GLY A 45 -15.99 40.89 -9.14
CA GLY A 45 -15.61 39.92 -8.12
C GLY A 45 -15.33 40.54 -6.76
N VAL A 46 -15.31 39.69 -5.72
CA VAL A 46 -14.96 40.11 -4.34
C VAL A 46 -13.60 40.76 -4.29
N ALA A 47 -12.64 40.27 -5.08
CA ALA A 47 -11.30 40.88 -5.17
C ALA A 47 -11.36 42.30 -5.75
N ALA A 48 -12.11 42.55 -6.83
CA ALA A 48 -12.27 43.84 -7.44
C ALA A 48 -12.93 44.86 -6.47
N THR A 49 -13.95 44.42 -5.74
CA THR A 49 -14.61 45.25 -4.71
C THR A 49 -13.64 45.66 -3.60
N ALA A 50 -12.87 44.69 -3.07
CA ALA A 50 -11.91 44.95 -2.01
C ALA A 50 -10.75 45.86 -2.46
N LEU A 51 -10.27 45.70 -3.70
CA LEU A 51 -9.23 46.57 -4.30
C LEU A 51 -9.74 47.99 -4.49
N ASN A 52 -10.95 48.17 -5.00
CA ASN A 52 -11.59 49.47 -5.16
C ASN A 52 -11.85 50.17 -3.82
N GLU A 53 -12.31 49.44 -2.79
CA GLU A 53 -12.48 49.99 -1.44
C GLU A 53 -11.14 50.48 -0.84
N CYS A 54 -10.02 49.85 -1.21
CA CYS A 54 -8.68 50.29 -0.82
C CYS A 54 -8.08 51.38 -1.72
N GLY A 55 -8.82 51.82 -2.75
CA GLY A 55 -8.40 52.93 -3.63
C GLY A 55 -7.51 52.50 -4.79
N VAL A 56 -7.46 51.21 -5.11
CA VAL A 56 -6.72 50.70 -6.28
C VAL A 56 -7.62 50.79 -7.52
N THR A 57 -7.24 51.65 -8.46
CA THR A 57 -7.97 51.89 -9.70
C THR A 57 -7.27 51.21 -10.89
N GLU A 58 -8.03 50.92 -11.95
CA GLU A 58 -7.50 50.31 -13.17
C GLU A 58 -6.40 51.21 -13.80
N ASP A 59 -6.62 52.53 -13.86
CA ASP A 59 -5.69 53.50 -14.45
C ASP A 59 -4.35 53.54 -13.69
N ALA A 60 -4.39 53.49 -12.36
CA ALA A 60 -3.17 53.52 -11.52
C ALA A 60 -2.31 52.23 -11.69
N LEU A 61 -2.95 51.07 -11.83
CA LEU A 61 -2.23 49.84 -12.10
C LEU A 61 -1.71 49.78 -13.53
N ARG A 62 -2.44 50.34 -14.49
CA ARG A 62 -2.02 50.42 -15.88
C ARG A 62 -0.76 51.27 -16.04
N GLU A 63 -0.70 52.47 -15.43
CA GLU A 63 0.48 53.30 -15.43
C GLU A 63 1.72 52.57 -14.85
N LYS A 64 1.52 51.78 -13.81
CA LYS A 64 2.59 51.00 -13.19
C LYS A 64 3.07 49.87 -14.11
N LEU A 65 2.14 49.16 -14.77
CA LEU A 65 2.47 48.10 -15.72
C LEU A 65 3.19 48.62 -16.97
N GLU A 66 2.77 49.81 -17.48
CA GLU A 66 3.42 50.47 -18.61
C GLU A 66 4.87 50.94 -18.28
N SER A 67 5.18 51.15 -17.00
CA SER A 67 6.53 51.46 -16.52
C SER A 67 7.51 50.28 -16.60
N ILE A 68 7.03 49.07 -16.77
CA ILE A 68 7.86 47.88 -16.96
C ILE A 68 8.23 47.78 -18.45
N ASN A 69 9.52 47.71 -18.74
CA ASN A 69 10.00 47.64 -20.12
C ASN A 69 9.53 46.35 -20.83
N GLY A 70 8.60 46.45 -21.75
CA GLY A 70 8.17 45.40 -22.63
C GLY A 70 9.18 45.06 -23.73
N THR A 71 9.15 43.84 -24.25
CA THR A 71 9.93 43.43 -25.45
C THR A 71 9.19 43.93 -26.71
N MET A 72 9.93 44.38 -27.73
CA MET A 72 9.34 44.98 -28.96
C MET A 72 8.60 44.03 -29.91
N SER A 73 8.41 42.76 -29.57
CA SER A 73 7.74 41.76 -30.44
C SER A 73 6.32 41.48 -30.00
N LEU A 74 5.38 41.42 -30.98
CA LEU A 74 4.03 40.89 -30.76
C LEU A 74 4.12 39.36 -30.57
N VAL A 75 3.75 38.92 -29.37
CA VAL A 75 3.73 37.47 -29.03
C VAL A 75 2.32 37.12 -28.59
N GLU A 76 1.71 36.09 -29.15
CA GLU A 76 0.51 35.49 -28.59
C GLU A 76 0.91 34.72 -27.32
N LEU A 77 0.31 35.05 -26.20
CA LEU A 77 0.61 34.44 -24.90
C LEU A 77 -0.38 33.35 -24.58
N THR A 78 0.13 32.28 -23.99
CA THR A 78 -0.63 31.11 -23.58
C THR A 78 -0.51 30.91 -22.07
N PRO A 79 -1.34 30.07 -21.40
CA PRO A 79 -1.15 29.73 -19.99
C PRO A 79 0.21 29.12 -19.64
N ASP A 80 0.98 28.64 -20.64
CA ASP A 80 2.32 28.11 -20.42
C ASP A 80 3.36 29.21 -20.17
N ASP A 81 3.08 30.41 -20.63
CA ASP A 81 3.92 31.61 -20.47
C ASP A 81 3.74 32.28 -19.08
N PHE A 82 2.98 31.68 -18.20
CA PHE A 82 2.89 32.11 -16.83
C PHE A 82 4.24 31.93 -16.11
N THR A 83 4.71 32.98 -15.42
CA THR A 83 5.95 32.90 -14.67
C THR A 83 5.91 31.77 -13.61
N PRO A 84 7.06 31.23 -13.18
CA PRO A 84 7.10 30.24 -12.10
C PRO A 84 6.42 30.77 -10.82
N ARG A 85 6.48 32.06 -10.55
CA ARG A 85 5.83 32.72 -9.40
C ARG A 85 4.32 32.74 -9.59
N THR A 86 3.83 33.11 -10.75
CA THR A 86 2.41 33.05 -11.12
C THR A 86 1.86 31.62 -10.98
N LYS A 87 2.57 30.62 -11.47
CA LYS A 87 2.19 29.21 -11.30
C LYS A 87 2.13 28.79 -9.81
N ARG A 88 2.98 29.36 -8.92
CA ARG A 88 2.87 29.14 -7.47
C ARG A 88 1.64 29.81 -6.87
N VAL A 89 1.36 31.05 -7.24
CA VAL A 89 0.15 31.79 -6.80
C VAL A 89 -1.12 31.02 -7.19
N LEU A 90 -1.22 30.51 -8.40
CA LEU A 90 -2.37 29.68 -8.82
C LEU A 90 -2.54 28.41 -7.97
N ARG A 91 -1.44 27.72 -7.64
CA ARG A 91 -1.48 26.56 -6.74
C ARG A 91 -1.87 26.96 -5.30
N ALA A 92 -1.34 28.09 -4.82
CA ALA A 92 -1.69 28.62 -3.50
C ALA A 92 -3.18 28.98 -3.44
N ALA A 93 -3.75 29.55 -4.49
CA ALA A 93 -5.16 29.88 -4.58
C ALA A 93 -6.07 28.63 -4.45
N VAL A 94 -5.67 27.51 -5.07
CA VAL A 94 -6.36 26.22 -4.93
C VAL A 94 -6.29 25.72 -3.48
N ILE A 95 -5.13 25.82 -2.84
CA ILE A 95 -4.96 25.42 -1.43
C ILE A 95 -5.80 26.31 -0.51
N ILE A 96 -5.82 27.63 -0.75
CA ILE A 96 -6.61 28.58 0.04
C ILE A 96 -8.10 28.31 -0.13
N SER A 97 -8.59 28.09 -1.37
CA SER A 97 -9.98 27.72 -1.64
C SER A 97 -10.38 26.43 -0.89
N SER A 98 -9.56 25.41 -0.95
CA SER A 98 -9.80 24.17 -0.23
C SER A 98 -9.81 24.37 1.30
N LYS A 99 -8.91 25.20 1.85
CA LYS A 99 -8.85 25.52 3.29
C LYS A 99 -10.03 26.36 3.76
N THR A 100 -10.59 27.19 2.90
CA THR A 100 -11.75 28.04 3.20
C THR A 100 -13.08 27.37 2.93
N GLY A 101 -13.06 26.08 2.48
CA GLY A 101 -14.25 25.26 2.30
C GLY A 101 -14.98 25.47 0.97
N TYR A 102 -14.37 26.11 0.00
CA TYR A 102 -14.94 26.30 -1.34
C TYR A 102 -14.47 25.19 -2.29
N THR A 103 -15.40 24.74 -3.16
CA THR A 103 -15.11 23.72 -4.20
C THR A 103 -14.47 24.30 -5.46
N TYR A 104 -14.51 25.64 -5.63
CA TYR A 104 -13.97 26.36 -6.76
C TYR A 104 -13.13 27.56 -6.31
N VAL A 105 -12.11 27.90 -7.10
CA VAL A 105 -11.24 29.03 -6.85
C VAL A 105 -11.92 30.31 -7.38
N GLY A 106 -12.28 31.23 -6.49
CA GLY A 106 -12.83 32.54 -6.84
C GLY A 106 -11.76 33.62 -6.95
N THR A 107 -12.16 34.84 -7.32
CA THR A 107 -11.28 36.00 -7.42
C THR A 107 -10.63 36.36 -6.08
N GLU A 108 -11.35 36.18 -4.99
CA GLU A 108 -10.89 36.40 -3.61
C GLU A 108 -9.72 35.47 -3.25
N HIS A 109 -9.77 34.19 -3.68
CA HIS A 109 -8.71 33.22 -3.42
C HIS A 109 -7.45 33.55 -4.23
N LEU A 110 -7.61 34.09 -5.45
CA LEU A 110 -6.50 34.56 -6.28
C LEU A 110 -5.82 35.76 -5.62
N LEU A 111 -6.60 36.73 -5.13
CA LEU A 111 -6.03 37.92 -4.46
C LEU A 111 -5.32 37.52 -3.16
N LEU A 112 -5.90 36.72 -2.32
CA LEU A 112 -5.25 36.20 -1.09
C LEU A 112 -3.95 35.45 -1.39
N ALA A 113 -3.92 34.65 -2.47
CA ALA A 113 -2.70 33.98 -2.88
C ALA A 113 -1.61 34.93 -3.37
N ILE A 114 -1.96 36.03 -4.07
CA ILE A 114 -1.04 37.08 -4.46
C ILE A 114 -0.46 37.78 -3.20
N LEU A 115 -1.31 38.14 -2.24
CA LEU A 115 -0.89 38.79 -1.00
C LEU A 115 -0.01 37.90 -0.10
N SER A 116 -0.08 36.57 -0.27
CA SER A 116 0.80 35.65 0.45
C SER A 116 2.23 35.59 -0.09
N GLU A 117 2.49 36.07 -1.30
CA GLU A 117 3.81 36.14 -1.96
C GLU A 117 4.39 37.56 -1.80
N SER A 118 4.99 37.88 -0.64
CA SER A 118 5.50 39.18 -0.27
C SER A 118 6.50 39.81 -1.27
N ASP A 119 7.26 38.98 -1.97
CA ASP A 119 8.27 39.40 -2.95
C ASP A 119 7.72 39.58 -4.38
N SER A 120 6.40 39.62 -4.56
CA SER A 120 5.78 39.69 -5.89
C SER A 120 5.68 41.16 -6.38
N TYR A 121 5.79 41.35 -7.70
CA TYR A 121 5.56 42.70 -8.30
C TYR A 121 4.16 43.23 -8.00
N ALA A 122 3.17 42.34 -7.89
CA ALA A 122 1.82 42.75 -7.52
C ALA A 122 1.76 43.36 -6.12
N VAL A 123 2.46 42.80 -5.13
CA VAL A 123 2.54 43.33 -3.77
C VAL A 123 3.35 44.65 -3.75
N ALA A 124 4.47 44.70 -4.47
CA ALA A 124 5.26 45.94 -4.61
C ALA A 124 4.42 47.07 -5.19
N PHE A 125 3.58 46.82 -6.19
CA PHE A 125 2.69 47.87 -6.74
C PHE A 125 1.62 48.31 -5.75
N LEU A 126 1.07 47.39 -4.96
CA LEU A 126 0.11 47.76 -3.90
C LEU A 126 0.76 48.65 -2.81
N GLU A 127 2.00 48.31 -2.42
CA GLU A 127 2.76 49.10 -1.45
C GLU A 127 3.11 50.51 -1.99
N GLU A 128 3.54 50.61 -3.27
CA GLU A 128 3.81 51.90 -3.91
C GLU A 128 2.55 52.78 -4.06
N LEU A 129 1.37 52.15 -4.22
CA LEU A 129 0.08 52.83 -4.20
C LEU A 129 -0.41 53.17 -2.80
N GLY A 130 0.38 52.84 -1.75
CA GLY A 130 0.06 53.17 -0.35
C GLY A 130 -0.99 52.23 0.27
N VAL A 131 -1.23 51.07 -0.30
CA VAL A 131 -2.21 50.08 0.19
C VAL A 131 -1.54 49.10 1.13
N SER A 132 -2.02 48.99 2.38
CA SER A 132 -1.54 47.99 3.34
C SER A 132 -2.09 46.62 2.96
N VAL A 133 -1.18 45.64 2.78
CA VAL A 133 -1.49 44.25 2.49
C VAL A 133 -2.44 43.64 3.53
N GLU A 134 -2.23 43.99 4.81
CA GLU A 134 -3.06 43.50 5.92
C GLU A 134 -4.49 44.05 5.87
N ARG A 135 -4.63 45.32 5.54
CA ARG A 135 -5.95 45.95 5.38
C ARG A 135 -6.71 45.40 4.20
N LEU A 136 -6.03 45.15 3.09
CA LEU A 136 -6.62 44.52 1.90
C LEU A 136 -7.04 43.08 2.17
N ALA A 137 -6.21 42.28 2.85
CA ALA A 137 -6.55 40.90 3.24
C ALA A 137 -7.77 40.87 4.19
N GLN A 138 -7.89 41.84 5.11
CA GLN A 138 -9.09 41.97 5.97
C GLN A 138 -10.34 42.34 5.17
N ALA A 139 -10.23 43.26 4.19
CA ALA A 139 -11.34 43.63 3.31
C ALA A 139 -11.83 42.42 2.49
N VAL A 140 -10.92 41.63 1.93
CA VAL A 140 -11.27 40.37 1.21
C VAL A 140 -11.94 39.38 2.14
N SER A 141 -11.41 39.16 3.33
CA SER A 141 -11.98 38.25 4.32
C SER A 141 -13.40 38.66 4.74
N LYS A 142 -13.65 39.96 4.87
CA LYS A 142 -14.96 40.53 5.17
C LYS A 142 -15.92 40.33 3.99
N GLY A 143 -15.45 40.53 2.74
CA GLY A 143 -16.22 40.29 1.53
C GLY A 143 -16.61 38.83 1.35
N MET A 144 -15.73 37.90 1.73
CA MET A 144 -16.03 36.44 1.74
C MET A 144 -17.13 36.05 2.75
N GLN A 145 -17.25 36.76 3.88
CA GLN A 145 -18.29 36.51 4.88
C GLN A 145 -19.64 37.11 4.47
N GLY A 146 -19.66 38.18 3.65
CA GLY A 146 -20.88 38.84 3.16
C GLY A 146 -21.42 38.32 1.84
N GLY A 147 -20.65 37.53 1.10
CA GLY A 147 -20.97 37.07 -0.26
C GLY A 147 -21.62 35.68 -0.37
N ALA A 148 -22.22 35.14 0.68
CA ALA A 148 -22.89 33.86 0.64
C ALA A 148 -24.31 33.92 0.01
N GLU A 149 -24.74 35.02 -0.57
CA GLU A 149 -26.12 35.21 -1.04
C GLU A 149 -26.29 35.55 -2.53
N GLU A 150 -25.26 35.59 -3.39
CA GLU A 150 -25.51 35.82 -4.80
C GLU A 150 -24.71 34.85 -5.70
N GLY A 151 -25.40 33.79 -6.18
CA GLY A 151 -24.83 32.99 -7.25
C GLY A 151 -25.49 31.66 -7.60
N PHE A 152 -26.81 31.55 -7.57
CA PHE A 152 -27.50 30.54 -8.39
C PHE A 152 -28.87 31.10 -8.80
N GLY A 153 -28.96 31.60 -10.02
CA GLY A 153 -30.22 31.99 -10.65
C GLY A 153 -30.95 30.82 -11.28
N GLY A 154 -32.23 30.72 -10.97
CA GLY A 154 -33.26 30.19 -11.86
C GLY A 154 -33.86 28.84 -11.49
N PHE A 155 -34.91 28.84 -10.67
CA PHE A 155 -36.24 28.34 -11.01
C PHE A 155 -37.27 28.82 -9.99
N GLU A 156 -38.23 29.58 -10.48
CA GLU A 156 -39.38 30.11 -9.72
C GLU A 156 -40.27 28.98 -9.21
N ASN A 157 -40.76 29.01 -7.96
CA ASN A 157 -42.16 29.19 -7.70
C ASN A 157 -42.53 29.44 -6.20
N GLU A 158 -43.18 30.57 -6.05
CA GLU A 158 -44.32 30.94 -5.19
C GLU A 158 -44.44 30.50 -3.72
N SER A 159 -44.68 31.57 -2.98
CA SER A 159 -45.49 31.76 -1.78
C SER A 159 -44.89 31.51 -0.39
N ALA A 160 -44.58 32.67 0.21
CA ALA A 160 -44.41 32.88 1.68
C ALA A 160 -45.72 32.58 2.48
N PRO A 161 -45.72 32.49 3.82
CA PRO A 161 -45.17 33.57 4.67
C PRO A 161 -44.51 33.14 6.00
N ASN A 162 -43.59 34.00 6.42
CA ASN A 162 -43.28 34.42 7.83
C ASN A 162 -42.86 33.36 8.89
N GLY A 163 -41.65 33.51 9.38
CA GLY A 163 -41.33 33.15 10.75
C GLY A 163 -39.93 32.65 11.05
N SER A 164 -39.08 33.51 11.59
CA SER A 164 -37.88 33.19 12.43
C SER A 164 -36.65 32.55 11.81
N GLN A 165 -35.56 33.31 11.88
CA GLN A 165 -34.15 32.90 11.80
C GLN A 165 -33.90 31.48 12.34
N LYS A 166 -33.46 30.57 11.48
CA LYS A 166 -32.83 29.33 11.90
C LYS A 166 -31.38 29.36 11.36
N GLY A 167 -30.46 29.73 12.19
CA GLY A 167 -29.08 29.30 12.06
C GLY A 167 -29.08 27.78 11.98
N GLY A 168 -28.48 27.20 10.95
CA GLY A 168 -28.43 25.75 10.76
C GLY A 168 -27.95 25.06 12.04
N SER A 169 -28.69 24.01 12.45
CA SER A 169 -28.47 23.31 13.70
C SER A 169 -27.07 22.68 13.73
N ALA A 170 -26.49 22.47 14.92
CA ALA A 170 -25.19 21.84 15.05
C ALA A 170 -25.22 20.40 14.48
N LEU A 171 -26.37 19.72 14.59
CA LEU A 171 -26.59 18.40 14.00
C LEU A 171 -26.70 18.43 12.47
N ASP A 172 -27.23 19.51 11.88
CA ASP A 172 -27.29 19.63 10.42
C ASP A 172 -25.91 19.92 9.80
N LYS A 173 -25.00 20.55 10.57
CA LYS A 173 -23.63 20.86 10.11
C LYS A 173 -22.66 19.70 10.25
N PHE A 174 -22.77 18.89 11.31
CA PHE A 174 -21.82 17.85 11.67
C PHE A 174 -22.46 16.48 11.83
N GLY A 175 -23.74 16.33 11.49
CA GLY A 175 -24.46 15.07 11.58
C GLY A 175 -25.02 14.64 10.23
N ARG A 176 -24.94 13.34 9.92
CA ARG A 176 -25.61 12.71 8.78
C ARG A 176 -26.83 11.95 9.31
N ASP A 177 -28.05 12.33 8.88
CA ASP A 177 -29.27 11.60 9.23
C ASP A 177 -29.39 10.30 8.43
N LEU A 178 -29.04 9.18 9.05
CA LEU A 178 -29.12 7.86 8.42
C LEU A 178 -30.56 7.43 8.13
N THR A 179 -31.54 7.84 8.96
CA THR A 179 -32.93 7.49 8.72
C THR A 179 -33.53 8.22 7.53
N GLN A 180 -33.12 9.48 7.33
CA GLN A 180 -33.53 10.24 6.14
C GLN A 180 -32.83 9.68 4.89
N ALA A 181 -31.54 9.37 4.96
CA ALA A 181 -30.80 8.74 3.87
C ALA A 181 -31.40 7.37 3.49
N ALA A 182 -31.85 6.59 4.50
CA ALA A 182 -32.55 5.32 4.26
C ALA A 182 -33.88 5.52 3.51
N LYS A 183 -34.66 6.56 3.87
CA LYS A 183 -35.91 6.89 3.17
C LYS A 183 -35.67 7.37 1.73
N ASN A 184 -34.57 8.06 1.49
CA ASN A 184 -34.17 8.53 0.17
C ASN A 184 -33.58 7.41 -0.72
N GLY A 185 -33.30 6.22 -0.17
CA GLY A 185 -32.67 5.12 -0.90
C GLY A 185 -31.15 5.31 -1.10
N GLU A 186 -30.51 6.14 -0.27
CA GLU A 186 -29.08 6.45 -0.35
C GLU A 186 -28.20 5.48 0.47
N ILE A 187 -28.83 4.56 1.19
CA ILE A 187 -28.13 3.55 2.01
C ILE A 187 -28.21 2.19 1.32
N ASP A 188 -27.08 1.57 1.17
CA ASP A 188 -26.96 0.22 0.62
C ASP A 188 -27.68 -0.84 1.50
N PRO A 189 -28.19 -1.93 0.90
CA PRO A 189 -28.87 -2.98 1.64
C PRO A 189 -27.93 -3.67 2.64
N VAL A 190 -28.33 -3.76 3.90
CA VAL A 190 -27.56 -4.44 4.94
C VAL A 190 -27.96 -5.91 4.99
N ILE A 191 -27.01 -6.80 4.77
CA ILE A 191 -27.21 -8.24 4.66
C ILE A 191 -26.39 -8.98 5.72
N GLY A 192 -27.00 -10.00 6.35
CA GLY A 192 -26.30 -10.90 7.26
C GLY A 192 -26.02 -10.31 8.66
N ARG A 193 -26.71 -9.22 9.03
CA ARG A 193 -26.58 -8.54 10.33
C ARG A 193 -27.88 -8.48 11.14
N GLU A 194 -28.86 -9.30 10.78
CA GLU A 194 -30.19 -9.30 11.39
C GLU A 194 -30.17 -9.54 12.90
N LYS A 195 -29.28 -10.43 13.36
CA LYS A 195 -29.13 -10.77 14.79
C LYS A 195 -28.58 -9.60 15.59
N GLU A 196 -27.57 -8.93 15.06
CA GLU A 196 -26.93 -7.76 15.68
C GLU A 196 -27.91 -6.59 15.71
N ILE A 197 -28.63 -6.32 14.61
CA ILE A 197 -29.65 -5.27 14.53
C ILE A 197 -30.76 -5.53 15.53
N GLN A 198 -31.33 -6.76 15.60
CA GLN A 198 -32.32 -7.13 16.59
C GLN A 198 -31.79 -6.94 18.02
N ARG A 199 -30.53 -7.28 18.27
CA ARG A 199 -29.90 -7.09 19.57
C ARG A 199 -29.82 -5.60 19.96
N VAL A 200 -29.46 -4.75 19.01
CA VAL A 200 -29.41 -3.29 19.16
C VAL A 200 -30.80 -2.77 19.48
N ILE A 201 -31.85 -3.19 18.74
CA ILE A 201 -33.26 -2.83 18.99
C ILE A 201 -33.68 -3.23 20.39
N GLN A 202 -33.38 -4.46 20.85
CA GLN A 202 -33.67 -4.93 22.21
C GLN A 202 -32.99 -4.07 23.27
N ILE A 203 -31.72 -3.66 23.05
CA ILE A 203 -30.99 -2.84 24.03
C ILE A 203 -31.58 -1.44 24.09
N LEU A 204 -31.86 -0.81 22.94
CA LEU A 204 -32.48 0.51 22.86
C LEU A 204 -33.86 0.57 23.54
N SER A 205 -34.59 -0.55 23.58
CA SER A 205 -35.91 -0.66 24.21
C SER A 205 -35.82 -0.88 25.73
N ARG A 206 -34.65 -1.00 26.34
CA ARG A 206 -34.46 -1.19 27.78
C ARG A 206 -34.69 0.12 28.56
N ARG A 207 -35.04 0.00 29.82
CA ARG A 207 -35.17 1.13 30.74
C ARG A 207 -33.79 1.64 31.22
N THR A 208 -32.84 0.75 31.39
CA THR A 208 -31.47 1.02 31.84
C THR A 208 -30.49 0.27 30.97
N LYS A 209 -29.23 0.74 30.85
CA LYS A 209 -28.21 0.20 29.94
C LYS A 209 -28.74 0.13 28.49
N ASN A 210 -29.38 1.21 28.05
CA ASN A 210 -30.07 1.32 26.77
C ASN A 210 -29.18 1.93 25.66
N ASN A 211 -27.86 2.00 25.87
CA ASN A 211 -26.90 2.45 24.87
C ASN A 211 -26.09 1.24 24.40
N PRO A 212 -26.33 0.71 23.19
CA PRO A 212 -25.50 -0.35 22.63
C PRO A 212 -24.12 0.17 22.19
N VAL A 213 -23.08 -0.64 22.38
CA VAL A 213 -21.76 -0.43 21.78
C VAL A 213 -21.43 -1.60 20.89
N LEU A 214 -21.24 -1.34 19.60
CA LEU A 214 -20.84 -2.31 18.60
C LEU A 214 -19.33 -2.55 18.75
N ILE A 215 -18.94 -3.77 19.09
CA ILE A 215 -17.54 -4.14 19.33
C ILE A 215 -17.12 -5.15 18.28
N GLY A 216 -16.10 -4.84 17.52
CA GLY A 216 -15.53 -5.73 16.50
C GLY A 216 -14.27 -5.17 15.90
N GLU A 217 -13.57 -6.01 15.15
CA GLU A 217 -12.37 -5.60 14.45
C GLU A 217 -12.68 -4.55 13.36
N PRO A 218 -11.69 -3.77 12.90
CA PRO A 218 -11.89 -2.84 11.78
C PRO A 218 -12.38 -3.58 10.52
N GLY A 219 -13.26 -2.97 9.74
CA GLY A 219 -13.73 -3.53 8.48
C GLY A 219 -14.78 -4.65 8.59
N VAL A 220 -15.24 -5.05 9.81
CA VAL A 220 -16.29 -6.09 9.94
C VAL A 220 -17.72 -5.59 9.68
N GLY A 221 -17.92 -4.29 9.40
CA GLY A 221 -19.25 -3.72 9.13
C GLY A 221 -20.01 -3.26 10.37
N LYS A 222 -19.33 -2.66 11.36
CA LYS A 222 -19.98 -2.05 12.53
C LYS A 222 -20.94 -0.93 12.14
N THR A 223 -20.54 -0.06 11.25
CA THR A 223 -21.34 1.06 10.73
C THR A 223 -22.59 0.57 9.99
N ALA A 224 -22.46 -0.53 9.21
CA ALA A 224 -23.58 -1.16 8.54
C ALA A 224 -24.68 -1.64 9.50
N VAL A 225 -24.37 -2.01 10.74
CA VAL A 225 -25.40 -2.36 11.74
C VAL A 225 -26.25 -1.13 12.13
N ALA A 226 -25.65 0.05 12.24
CA ALA A 226 -26.37 1.29 12.51
C ALA A 226 -27.20 1.74 11.29
N GLU A 227 -26.68 1.59 10.09
CA GLU A 227 -27.40 1.82 8.82
C GLU A 227 -28.57 0.85 8.67
N GLY A 228 -28.35 -0.43 9.00
CA GLY A 228 -29.42 -1.44 9.02
C GLY A 228 -30.53 -1.12 9.99
N LEU A 229 -30.21 -0.61 11.18
CA LEU A 229 -31.21 -0.10 12.10
C LEU A 229 -32.01 1.06 11.50
N ALA A 230 -31.34 2.00 10.83
CA ALA A 230 -32.01 3.12 10.18
C ALA A 230 -32.95 2.64 9.05
N LEU A 231 -32.54 1.62 8.26
CA LEU A 231 -33.38 0.98 7.26
C LEU A 231 -34.62 0.31 7.89
N GLU A 232 -34.46 -0.43 8.99
CA GLU A 232 -35.60 -1.07 9.67
C GLU A 232 -36.55 -0.04 10.29
N ILE A 233 -36.08 1.09 10.81
CA ILE A 233 -36.90 2.22 11.26
C ILE A 233 -37.65 2.84 10.08
N ALA A 234 -36.98 3.06 8.95
CA ALA A 234 -37.60 3.63 7.75
C ALA A 234 -38.68 2.72 7.15
N LYS A 235 -38.49 1.39 7.21
CA LYS A 235 -39.48 0.39 6.82
C LYS A 235 -40.64 0.20 7.85
N GLY A 236 -40.47 0.73 9.06
CA GLY A 236 -41.44 0.55 10.15
C GLY A 236 -41.41 -0.82 10.86
N ASN A 237 -40.36 -1.64 10.60
CA ASN A 237 -40.17 -2.98 11.17
C ASN A 237 -39.54 -2.96 12.59
N VAL A 238 -39.87 -1.96 13.39
CA VAL A 238 -39.36 -1.77 14.74
C VAL A 238 -40.49 -1.61 15.73
N PRO A 239 -40.29 -1.87 17.03
CA PRO A 239 -41.27 -1.59 18.08
C PRO A 239 -41.75 -0.13 18.07
N GLU A 240 -42.99 0.13 18.54
CA GLU A 240 -43.60 1.47 18.52
C GLU A 240 -42.71 2.57 19.15
N ILE A 241 -41.94 2.22 20.17
CA ILE A 241 -41.03 3.13 20.87
C ILE A 241 -39.93 3.68 19.94
N LEU A 242 -39.61 2.98 18.85
CA LEU A 242 -38.53 3.33 17.91
C LEU A 242 -39.02 3.83 16.55
N LYS A 243 -40.33 3.72 16.26
CA LYS A 243 -40.88 4.10 14.93
C LYS A 243 -40.67 5.57 14.57
N ASP A 244 -40.74 6.46 15.57
CA ASP A 244 -40.57 7.90 15.36
C ASP A 244 -39.13 8.38 15.62
N LYS A 245 -38.20 7.45 15.87
CA LYS A 245 -36.81 7.78 16.12
C LYS A 245 -36.05 7.99 14.83
N ARG A 246 -35.09 8.91 14.86
CA ARG A 246 -34.11 9.14 13.79
C ARG A 246 -32.71 8.81 14.30
N VAL A 247 -31.96 8.14 13.50
CA VAL A 247 -30.54 7.81 13.77
C VAL A 247 -29.66 8.83 13.06
N VAL A 248 -28.85 9.56 13.81
CA VAL A 248 -27.96 10.59 13.28
C VAL A 248 -26.51 10.18 13.59
N SER A 249 -25.71 9.99 12.55
CA SER A 249 -24.27 9.74 12.66
C SER A 249 -23.53 11.05 12.88
N LEU A 250 -22.72 11.12 13.93
CA LEU A 250 -21.98 12.32 14.29
C LEU A 250 -20.55 12.26 13.72
N ASP A 251 -20.17 13.24 12.90
CA ASP A 251 -18.81 13.38 12.39
C ASP A 251 -17.91 14.12 13.39
N LEU A 252 -17.22 13.35 14.22
CA LEU A 252 -16.28 13.88 15.21
C LEU A 252 -15.05 14.50 14.56
N THR A 253 -14.61 13.96 13.44
CA THR A 253 -13.42 14.46 12.70
C THR A 253 -13.72 15.86 12.15
N GLY A 254 -14.89 16.05 11.55
CA GLY A 254 -15.36 17.34 11.09
C GLY A 254 -15.56 18.37 12.22
N MET A 255 -15.93 17.91 13.42
CA MET A 255 -16.04 18.78 14.59
C MET A 255 -14.69 19.28 15.12
N VAL A 256 -13.64 18.47 15.02
CA VAL A 256 -12.26 18.84 15.40
C VAL A 256 -11.62 19.70 14.32
N ALA A 257 -11.89 19.39 13.05
CA ALA A 257 -11.37 20.15 11.92
C ALA A 257 -11.86 21.61 11.96
N GLY A 258 -10.94 22.56 11.93
CA GLY A 258 -11.23 24.01 11.98
C GLY A 258 -11.57 24.57 13.37
N ALA A 259 -11.42 23.80 14.45
CA ALA A 259 -11.41 24.32 15.80
C ALA A 259 -10.04 24.96 16.07
N LYS A 260 -9.95 26.31 16.15
CA LYS A 260 -8.69 27.01 16.43
C LYS A 260 -8.29 26.96 17.90
N TYR A 261 -9.27 26.81 18.79
CA TYR A 261 -9.07 26.76 20.23
C TYR A 261 -9.79 25.53 20.83
N ARG A 262 -9.27 25.01 21.92
CA ARG A 262 -9.81 23.89 22.70
C ARG A 262 -11.30 24.06 23.03
N GLY A 263 -11.74 25.28 23.36
CA GLY A 263 -13.12 25.57 23.70
C GLY A 263 -14.11 25.42 22.55
N ASP A 264 -13.66 25.61 21.29
CA ASP A 264 -14.53 25.53 20.12
C ASP A 264 -15.09 24.11 19.90
N PHE A 265 -14.27 23.07 20.08
CA PHE A 265 -14.68 21.67 19.98
C PHE A 265 -15.65 21.29 21.10
N GLU A 266 -15.35 21.69 22.35
CA GLU A 266 -16.22 21.43 23.50
C GLU A 266 -17.60 22.12 23.32
N GLU A 267 -17.63 23.35 22.79
CA GLU A 267 -18.84 24.09 22.50
C GLU A 267 -19.68 23.44 21.40
N ARG A 268 -19.04 22.97 20.31
CA ARG A 268 -19.71 22.26 19.20
C ARG A 268 -20.35 20.95 19.67
N ILE A 269 -19.64 20.12 20.43
CA ILE A 269 -20.19 18.89 21.01
C ILE A 269 -21.35 19.22 21.96
N LYS A 270 -21.17 20.20 22.83
CA LYS A 270 -22.20 20.60 23.77
C LYS A 270 -23.47 21.08 23.05
N ALA A 271 -23.30 21.88 21.99
CA ALA A 271 -24.44 22.35 21.18
C ALA A 271 -25.19 21.18 20.54
N ALA A 272 -24.46 20.21 19.94
CA ALA A 272 -25.05 19.00 19.35
C ALA A 272 -25.80 18.17 20.40
N ILE A 273 -25.22 17.95 21.59
CA ILE A 273 -25.86 17.20 22.68
C ILE A 273 -27.13 17.92 23.18
N ASP A 274 -27.08 19.23 23.35
CA ASP A 274 -28.23 20.02 23.84
C ASP A 274 -29.35 20.02 22.80
N GLU A 275 -29.06 19.93 21.53
CA GLU A 275 -30.02 19.76 20.45
C GLU A 275 -30.66 18.37 20.48
N VAL A 276 -29.87 17.29 20.64
CA VAL A 276 -30.38 15.92 20.80
C VAL A 276 -31.30 15.80 22.01
N LYS A 277 -30.96 16.45 23.12
CA LYS A 277 -31.84 16.48 24.34
C LYS A 277 -33.17 17.16 24.08
N LYS A 278 -33.19 18.24 23.28
CA LYS A 278 -34.42 18.94 22.92
C LYS A 278 -35.29 18.13 21.98
N SER A 279 -34.70 17.40 21.04
CA SER A 279 -35.44 16.65 20.01
C SER A 279 -36.12 15.38 20.51
N LYS A 280 -35.64 14.79 21.64
CA LYS A 280 -36.13 13.52 22.26
C LYS A 280 -36.27 12.30 21.32
N ASN A 281 -36.33 12.52 20.01
CA ASN A 281 -36.54 11.49 18.99
C ASN A 281 -35.24 11.11 18.25
N THR A 282 -34.10 11.66 18.66
CA THR A 282 -32.82 11.40 18.00
C THR A 282 -32.01 10.38 18.79
N ILE A 283 -31.48 9.38 18.07
CA ILE A 283 -30.47 8.42 18.54
C ILE A 283 -29.17 8.82 17.88
N LEU A 284 -28.14 9.09 18.65
CA LEU A 284 -26.79 9.39 18.10
C LEU A 284 -26.06 8.10 17.76
N PHE A 285 -25.50 8.00 16.56
CA PHE A 285 -24.48 7.04 16.23
C PHE A 285 -23.10 7.71 16.28
N ILE A 286 -22.19 7.12 17.02
CA ILE A 286 -20.83 7.62 17.19
C ILE A 286 -19.87 6.50 16.78
N ASP A 287 -19.27 6.67 15.63
CA ASP A 287 -18.18 5.78 15.22
C ASP A 287 -16.90 6.15 15.98
N GLU A 288 -16.02 5.18 16.18
CA GLU A 288 -14.80 5.35 16.98
C GLU A 288 -15.08 6.00 18.36
N LEU A 289 -16.07 5.49 19.09
CA LEU A 289 -16.50 6.03 20.39
C LEU A 289 -15.33 6.29 21.36
N HIS A 290 -14.24 5.55 21.23
CA HIS A 290 -13.02 5.71 22.02
C HIS A 290 -12.34 7.07 21.82
N THR A 291 -12.52 7.72 20.67
CA THR A 291 -11.94 9.04 20.39
C THR A 291 -12.50 10.12 21.33
N ILE A 292 -13.77 9.99 21.72
CA ILE A 292 -14.41 10.89 22.68
C ILE A 292 -13.92 10.65 24.10
N VAL A 293 -13.69 9.36 24.45
CA VAL A 293 -13.37 8.94 25.82
C VAL A 293 -11.85 8.97 26.07
N GLY A 294 -11.05 8.75 25.04
CA GLY A 294 -9.59 8.65 25.13
C GLY A 294 -8.81 9.92 24.82
N ALA A 295 -9.45 10.96 24.36
CA ALA A 295 -8.80 12.23 24.00
C ALA A 295 -8.13 12.99 25.16
N GLY A 296 -8.23 12.45 26.42
CA GLY A 296 -7.67 13.03 27.65
C GLY A 296 -6.35 12.43 28.13
N ALA A 297 -5.72 11.48 27.40
CA ALA A 297 -4.52 10.79 27.89
C ALA A 297 -3.21 11.57 27.70
N ALA A 298 -3.16 12.61 26.88
CA ALA A 298 -2.05 13.55 26.83
C ALA A 298 -2.35 14.75 27.72
N GLU A 299 -1.44 15.15 28.60
CA GLU A 299 -1.60 16.35 29.47
C GLU A 299 -2.02 17.54 28.61
N GLY A 300 -3.30 17.93 28.75
CA GLY A 300 -3.87 19.09 28.04
C GLY A 300 -4.94 18.80 26.98
N SER A 301 -5.33 17.55 26.68
CA SER A 301 -6.38 17.28 25.69
C SER A 301 -7.80 17.40 26.27
N ALA A 302 -8.73 17.88 25.43
CA ALA A 302 -10.14 18.10 25.81
C ALA A 302 -10.82 16.78 26.13
N ASP A 303 -11.35 16.63 27.33
CA ASP A 303 -12.08 15.45 27.77
C ASP A 303 -13.58 15.61 27.41
N ALA A 304 -13.91 15.38 26.14
CA ALA A 304 -15.29 15.36 25.65
C ALA A 304 -16.16 14.33 26.42
N ALA A 305 -15.52 13.33 27.03
CA ALA A 305 -16.20 12.39 27.91
C ALA A 305 -16.85 13.06 29.10
N ASN A 306 -16.25 14.10 29.66
CA ASN A 306 -16.84 14.84 30.79
C ASN A 306 -18.09 15.58 30.40
N ILE A 307 -18.30 15.93 29.15
CA ILE A 307 -19.53 16.55 28.65
C ILE A 307 -20.64 15.50 28.46
N LEU A 308 -20.28 14.32 27.95
CA LEU A 308 -21.18 13.22 27.67
C LEU A 308 -21.63 12.46 28.94
N LYS A 309 -20.70 12.19 29.86
CA LYS A 309 -20.94 11.39 31.09
C LYS A 309 -22.15 11.83 31.90
N PRO A 310 -22.35 13.13 32.22
CA PRO A 310 -23.53 13.55 33.02
C PRO A 310 -24.86 13.29 32.31
N SER A 311 -24.88 13.47 31.00
CA SER A 311 -26.11 13.32 30.21
C SER A 311 -26.45 11.85 29.94
N LEU A 312 -25.43 11.03 29.65
CA LEU A 312 -25.58 9.57 29.61
C LEU A 312 -26.00 8.99 30.98
N ALA A 313 -25.42 9.54 32.06
CA ALA A 313 -25.75 9.12 33.41
C ALA A 313 -27.24 9.37 33.78
N ARG A 314 -27.82 10.47 33.32
CA ARG A 314 -29.24 10.80 33.50
C ARG A 314 -30.18 10.08 32.55
N GLY A 315 -29.65 9.54 31.42
CA GLY A 315 -30.44 8.95 30.35
C GLY A 315 -31.17 9.98 29.50
N ASP A 316 -30.57 11.20 29.37
CA ASP A 316 -31.19 12.33 28.65
C ASP A 316 -31.35 12.03 27.15
N PHE A 317 -30.53 11.14 26.57
CA PHE A 317 -30.58 10.69 25.19
C PHE A 317 -29.94 9.29 25.02
N GLN A 318 -30.11 8.69 23.86
CA GLN A 318 -29.61 7.38 23.51
C GLN A 318 -28.46 7.47 22.53
N VAL A 319 -27.44 6.61 22.72
CA VAL A 319 -26.25 6.54 21.87
C VAL A 319 -25.99 5.11 21.43
N ILE A 320 -25.65 4.96 20.16
CA ILE A 320 -25.05 3.75 19.59
C ILE A 320 -23.58 4.06 19.36
N GLY A 321 -22.67 3.39 20.04
CA GLY A 321 -21.24 3.54 19.83
C GLY A 321 -20.70 2.41 18.97
N ALA A 322 -19.62 2.67 18.21
CA ALA A 322 -18.83 1.63 17.56
C ALA A 322 -17.35 1.78 17.96
N THR A 323 -16.68 0.66 18.23
CA THR A 323 -15.25 0.65 18.62
C THR A 323 -14.63 -0.73 18.45
N THR A 324 -13.32 -0.85 18.61
CA THR A 324 -12.65 -2.16 18.66
C THR A 324 -12.69 -2.76 20.07
N LEU A 325 -12.43 -4.07 20.19
CA LEU A 325 -12.41 -4.76 21.49
C LEU A 325 -11.32 -4.20 22.42
N ASN A 326 -10.15 -3.89 21.87
CA ASN A 326 -9.02 -3.37 22.64
C ASN A 326 -9.30 -1.97 23.20
N GLU A 327 -9.88 -1.11 22.36
CA GLU A 327 -10.25 0.25 22.74
C GLU A 327 -11.41 0.26 23.74
N TYR A 328 -12.39 -0.62 23.55
CA TYR A 328 -13.47 -0.80 24.51
C TYR A 328 -12.94 -1.13 25.91
N ARG A 329 -12.03 -2.11 26.01
CA ARG A 329 -11.40 -2.49 27.29
C ARG A 329 -10.55 -1.37 27.87
N LYS A 330 -9.82 -0.65 27.04
CA LYS A 330 -8.89 0.40 27.48
C LYS A 330 -9.61 1.64 27.98
N TYR A 331 -10.68 2.06 27.34
CA TYR A 331 -11.30 3.37 27.56
C TYR A 331 -12.70 3.32 28.16
N ILE A 332 -13.51 2.31 27.86
CA ILE A 332 -14.93 2.25 28.30
C ILE A 332 -15.07 1.33 29.51
N GLU A 333 -14.51 0.14 29.46
CA GLU A 333 -14.64 -0.86 30.55
C GLU A 333 -13.94 -0.40 31.84
N LYS A 334 -12.87 0.38 31.73
CA LYS A 334 -12.15 0.95 32.88
C LYS A 334 -12.91 2.08 33.57
N ASP A 335 -13.85 2.72 32.90
CA ASP A 335 -14.66 3.79 33.43
C ASP A 335 -16.00 3.27 33.95
N ALA A 336 -16.10 3.13 35.26
CA ALA A 336 -17.28 2.55 35.93
C ALA A 336 -18.60 3.32 35.64
N ALA A 337 -18.52 4.60 35.24
CA ALA A 337 -19.71 5.39 34.91
C ALA A 337 -20.23 5.05 33.51
N LEU A 338 -19.33 4.83 32.56
CA LEU A 338 -19.64 4.44 31.18
C LEU A 338 -20.02 2.96 31.08
N GLU A 339 -19.30 2.06 31.75
CA GLU A 339 -19.58 0.62 31.78
C GLU A 339 -21.01 0.31 32.21
N ARG A 340 -21.54 1.05 33.22
CA ARG A 340 -22.92 0.88 33.70
C ARG A 340 -23.98 1.38 32.73
N ARG A 341 -23.62 2.10 31.68
CA ARG A 341 -24.55 2.73 30.73
C ARG A 341 -24.53 2.08 29.35
N PHE A 342 -23.38 1.55 28.97
CA PHE A 342 -23.20 0.89 27.70
C PHE A 342 -23.41 -0.63 27.80
N GLN A 343 -23.99 -1.20 26.75
CA GLN A 343 -24.13 -2.64 26.61
C GLN A 343 -23.41 -3.12 25.37
N PRO A 344 -22.40 -3.98 25.51
CA PRO A 344 -21.64 -4.48 24.37
C PRO A 344 -22.46 -5.40 23.47
N VAL A 345 -22.33 -5.21 22.16
CA VAL A 345 -22.84 -6.05 21.08
C VAL A 345 -21.64 -6.45 20.23
N LYS A 346 -21.30 -7.73 20.21
CA LYS A 346 -20.20 -8.23 19.42
C LYS A 346 -20.61 -8.32 17.95
N VAL A 347 -19.83 -7.68 17.08
CA VAL A 347 -19.94 -7.75 15.62
C VAL A 347 -18.75 -8.55 15.13
N GLY A 348 -18.97 -9.80 14.77
CA GLY A 348 -17.92 -10.70 14.28
C GLY A 348 -17.67 -10.55 12.78
N GLU A 349 -16.58 -11.11 12.31
CA GLU A 349 -16.31 -11.28 10.88
C GLU A 349 -17.41 -12.18 10.26
N PRO A 350 -18.01 -11.78 9.11
CA PRO A 350 -19.00 -12.62 8.43
C PRO A 350 -18.34 -13.89 7.87
N THR A 351 -19.14 -14.95 7.74
CA THR A 351 -18.66 -16.16 7.05
C THR A 351 -18.43 -15.86 5.57
N PRO A 352 -17.58 -16.63 4.88
CA PRO A 352 -17.36 -16.44 3.43
C PRO A 352 -18.67 -16.42 2.63
N GLU A 353 -19.64 -17.28 2.98
CA GLU A 353 -20.94 -17.32 2.31
C GLU A 353 -21.75 -16.04 2.54
N GLN A 354 -21.71 -15.50 3.76
CA GLN A 354 -22.35 -14.22 4.08
C GLN A 354 -21.66 -13.06 3.37
N ALA A 355 -20.31 -13.08 3.29
CA ALA A 355 -19.55 -12.08 2.56
C ALA A 355 -19.90 -12.06 1.07
N VAL A 356 -20.06 -13.22 0.44
CA VAL A 356 -20.53 -13.31 -0.97
C VAL A 356 -21.92 -12.68 -1.12
N GLN A 357 -22.84 -12.92 -0.19
CA GLN A 357 -24.17 -12.31 -0.23
C GLN A 357 -24.12 -10.79 -0.05
N ILE A 358 -23.28 -10.29 0.85
CA ILE A 358 -23.04 -8.85 1.05
C ILE A 358 -22.55 -8.21 -0.24
N LEU A 359 -21.51 -8.79 -0.86
CA LEU A 359 -20.97 -8.26 -2.11
C LEU A 359 -21.96 -8.30 -3.27
N LYS A 360 -22.78 -9.36 -3.36
CA LYS A 360 -23.87 -9.41 -4.33
C LYS A 360 -24.91 -8.31 -4.13
N GLY A 361 -25.19 -7.94 -2.87
CA GLY A 361 -26.08 -6.83 -2.57
C GLY A 361 -25.50 -5.46 -2.87
N LEU A 362 -24.18 -5.31 -2.81
CA LEU A 362 -23.48 -4.07 -3.13
C LEU A 362 -23.13 -3.95 -4.62
N ARG A 363 -23.20 -5.04 -5.38
CA ARG A 363 -22.74 -5.11 -6.79
C ARG A 363 -23.32 -4.01 -7.63
N ASP A 364 -24.64 -3.81 -7.61
CA ASP A 364 -25.34 -2.85 -8.48
C ASP A 364 -24.85 -1.41 -8.23
N SER A 365 -24.55 -1.07 -6.97
CA SER A 365 -23.98 0.24 -6.59
C SER A 365 -22.57 0.44 -7.17
N TYR A 366 -21.70 -0.58 -7.07
CA TYR A 366 -20.35 -0.53 -7.66
C TYR A 366 -20.35 -0.56 -9.19
N GLU A 367 -21.22 -1.36 -9.81
CA GLU A 367 -21.40 -1.39 -11.26
C GLU A 367 -21.87 -0.03 -11.80
N ALA A 368 -22.79 0.63 -11.10
CA ALA A 368 -23.28 1.97 -11.47
C ALA A 368 -22.17 3.03 -11.34
N HIS A 369 -21.32 2.94 -10.29
CA HIS A 369 -20.24 3.88 -10.07
C HIS A 369 -19.11 3.74 -11.09
N HIS A 370 -18.63 2.52 -11.30
CA HIS A 370 -17.52 2.25 -12.22
C HIS A 370 -17.93 2.06 -13.68
N LYS A 371 -19.21 1.85 -13.96
CA LYS A 371 -19.76 1.57 -15.31
C LYS A 371 -19.15 0.31 -15.94
N VAL A 372 -18.86 -0.69 -15.13
CA VAL A 372 -18.35 -2.02 -15.52
C VAL A 372 -19.22 -3.09 -14.88
N LYS A 373 -19.28 -4.27 -15.48
CA LYS A 373 -20.01 -5.40 -14.92
C LYS A 373 -19.12 -6.21 -13.99
N ILE A 374 -19.66 -6.71 -12.88
CA ILE A 374 -18.96 -7.55 -11.92
C ILE A 374 -19.54 -8.96 -11.98
N THR A 375 -18.72 -9.93 -12.38
CA THR A 375 -19.17 -11.32 -12.50
C THR A 375 -19.33 -11.99 -11.14
N ASP A 376 -20.22 -12.98 -11.04
CA ASP A 376 -20.36 -13.80 -9.83
C ASP A 376 -19.07 -14.55 -9.49
N GLU A 377 -18.29 -14.89 -10.51
CA GLU A 377 -16.97 -15.52 -10.34
C GLU A 377 -15.96 -14.57 -9.70
N ALA A 378 -15.96 -13.29 -10.09
CA ALA A 378 -15.14 -12.26 -9.46
C ALA A 378 -15.49 -12.06 -7.99
N ILE A 379 -16.78 -12.02 -7.63
CA ILE A 379 -17.23 -11.92 -6.24
C ILE A 379 -16.74 -13.11 -5.40
N ASN A 380 -16.93 -14.33 -5.90
CA ASN A 380 -16.46 -15.53 -5.23
C ASN A 380 -14.92 -15.56 -5.10
N ALA A 381 -14.21 -15.14 -6.14
CA ALA A 381 -12.76 -15.02 -6.12
C ALA A 381 -12.31 -13.97 -5.09
N ALA A 382 -12.93 -12.79 -5.04
CA ALA A 382 -12.61 -11.74 -4.09
C ALA A 382 -12.73 -12.22 -2.63
N VAL A 383 -13.80 -12.92 -2.28
CA VAL A 383 -13.99 -13.48 -0.94
C VAL A 383 -13.01 -14.60 -0.64
N THR A 384 -12.84 -15.55 -1.56
CA THR A 384 -11.98 -16.73 -1.34
C THR A 384 -10.51 -16.33 -1.27
N LEU A 385 -10.05 -15.51 -2.22
CA LEU A 385 -8.65 -15.11 -2.29
C LEU A 385 -8.28 -14.15 -1.16
N SER A 386 -9.15 -13.18 -0.83
CA SER A 386 -8.91 -12.30 0.32
C SER A 386 -8.85 -13.05 1.64
N SER A 387 -9.73 -14.04 1.84
CA SER A 387 -9.74 -14.86 3.06
C SER A 387 -8.47 -15.71 3.18
N ARG A 388 -7.92 -16.17 2.05
CA ARG A 388 -6.75 -17.03 2.00
C ARG A 388 -5.43 -16.27 2.05
N TYR A 389 -5.38 -15.10 1.40
CA TYR A 389 -4.11 -14.42 1.12
C TYR A 389 -3.96 -13.07 1.85
N ILE A 390 -5.04 -12.45 2.33
CA ILE A 390 -5.01 -11.19 3.06
C ILE A 390 -5.39 -11.45 4.51
N ALA A 391 -4.38 -11.64 5.36
CA ALA A 391 -4.56 -12.02 6.77
C ALA A 391 -4.66 -10.82 7.73
N ASP A 392 -4.24 -9.63 7.32
CA ASP A 392 -4.17 -8.42 8.13
C ASP A 392 -5.46 -7.60 8.14
N ARG A 393 -6.43 -7.97 7.32
CA ARG A 393 -7.75 -7.33 7.19
C ARG A 393 -8.89 -8.33 7.33
N TYR A 394 -10.10 -7.85 7.59
CA TYR A 394 -11.28 -8.67 7.86
C TYR A 394 -12.32 -8.56 6.74
N LEU A 395 -13.11 -9.63 6.57
CA LEU A 395 -14.30 -9.58 5.72
C LEU A 395 -15.40 -8.71 6.38
N PRO A 396 -16.25 -8.03 5.58
CA PRO A 396 -16.29 -8.02 4.11
C PRO A 396 -15.34 -6.99 3.46
N ASP A 397 -14.78 -6.08 4.24
CA ASP A 397 -14.02 -4.90 3.79
C ASP A 397 -12.91 -5.24 2.77
N LYS A 398 -12.04 -6.22 3.12
CA LYS A 398 -10.96 -6.65 2.22
C LYS A 398 -11.45 -7.20 0.87
N ALA A 399 -12.65 -7.78 0.82
CA ALA A 399 -13.21 -8.31 -0.42
C ALA A 399 -13.93 -7.19 -1.22
N ILE A 400 -14.50 -6.21 -0.54
CA ILE A 400 -15.06 -4.99 -1.13
C ILE A 400 -13.95 -4.20 -1.80
N ASP A 401 -12.84 -3.95 -1.09
CA ASP A 401 -11.67 -3.23 -1.63
C ASP A 401 -11.14 -3.89 -2.92
N LEU A 402 -11.07 -5.23 -2.96
CA LEU A 402 -10.63 -5.96 -4.17
C LEU A 402 -11.57 -5.76 -5.35
N ILE A 403 -12.87 -5.72 -5.12
CA ILE A 403 -13.86 -5.47 -6.17
C ILE A 403 -13.80 -4.04 -6.64
N ASP A 404 -13.69 -3.08 -5.73
CA ASP A 404 -13.58 -1.66 -6.04
C ASP A 404 -12.33 -1.35 -6.88
N GLU A 405 -11.17 -1.86 -6.46
CA GLU A 405 -9.93 -1.71 -7.22
C GLU A 405 -9.97 -2.45 -8.55
N GLY A 406 -10.57 -3.66 -8.59
CA GLY A 406 -10.78 -4.42 -9.82
C GLY A 406 -11.63 -3.69 -10.84
N ALA A 407 -12.74 -3.14 -10.39
CA ALA A 407 -13.64 -2.34 -11.22
C ALA A 407 -12.97 -1.05 -11.72
N SER A 408 -12.21 -0.39 -10.86
CA SER A 408 -11.42 0.79 -11.21
C SER A 408 -10.35 0.48 -12.26
N LYS A 409 -9.61 -0.63 -12.10
CA LYS A 409 -8.55 -1.06 -13.02
C LYS A 409 -9.09 -1.42 -14.41
N VAL A 410 -10.19 -2.17 -14.45
CA VAL A 410 -10.88 -2.52 -15.72
C VAL A 410 -11.39 -1.27 -16.41
N ARG A 411 -11.97 -0.33 -15.68
CA ARG A 411 -12.41 0.96 -16.23
C ARG A 411 -11.23 1.77 -16.78
N LEU A 412 -10.11 1.89 -16.04
CA LEU A 412 -8.92 2.59 -16.53
C LEU A 412 -8.34 1.93 -17.77
N ALA A 413 -8.29 0.60 -17.82
CA ALA A 413 -7.83 -0.13 -19.00
C ALA A 413 -8.73 0.15 -20.23
N SER A 414 -10.05 0.29 -20.02
CA SER A 414 -10.97 0.64 -21.08
C SER A 414 -10.84 2.09 -21.57
N LEU A 415 -10.37 3.01 -20.73
CA LEU A 415 -10.17 4.43 -21.06
C LEU A 415 -8.76 4.70 -21.65
N THR A 416 -7.81 3.80 -21.47
CA THR A 416 -6.46 3.97 -22.00
C THR A 416 -6.48 3.69 -23.52
N SER A 417 -5.94 4.63 -24.32
CA SER A 417 -5.84 4.44 -25.77
C SER A 417 -4.94 3.23 -26.08
N PRO A 418 -5.33 2.39 -27.05
CA PRO A 418 -4.50 1.27 -27.51
C PRO A 418 -3.11 1.74 -27.98
N ASP A 419 -2.10 0.88 -27.84
CA ASP A 419 -0.72 1.23 -28.22
C ASP A 419 -0.58 1.66 -29.68
N ASN A 420 -1.36 1.08 -30.60
CA ASN A 420 -1.39 1.51 -32.00
C ASN A 420 -1.89 2.94 -32.21
N VAL A 421 -2.72 3.49 -31.32
CA VAL A 421 -3.16 4.90 -31.38
C VAL A 421 -2.05 5.82 -30.88
N LYS A 422 -1.33 5.41 -29.83
CA LYS A 422 -0.17 6.17 -29.30
C LYS A 422 0.98 6.19 -30.31
N GLU A 423 1.30 5.03 -30.89
CA GLU A 423 2.34 4.93 -31.92
C GLU A 423 2.04 5.88 -33.10
N LEU A 424 0.80 5.93 -33.58
CA LEU A 424 0.41 6.86 -34.63
C LEU A 424 0.47 8.33 -34.18
N GLU A 425 0.13 8.65 -32.93
CA GLU A 425 0.27 10.01 -32.39
C GLU A 425 1.74 10.43 -32.28
N ASP A 426 2.61 9.53 -31.83
CA ASP A 426 4.06 9.77 -31.74
C ASP A 426 4.69 9.94 -33.12
N GLU A 427 4.31 9.08 -34.11
CA GLU A 427 4.76 9.21 -35.50
C GLU A 427 4.32 10.55 -36.09
N ILE A 428 3.08 10.98 -35.89
CA ILE A 428 2.61 12.29 -36.40
C ILE A 428 3.40 13.44 -35.76
N ALA A 429 3.70 13.35 -34.46
CA ALA A 429 4.51 14.37 -33.77
C ALA A 429 5.95 14.45 -34.30
N ASP A 430 6.54 13.32 -34.70
CA ASP A 430 7.87 13.30 -35.32
C ASP A 430 7.85 13.84 -36.75
N TYR A 431 6.84 13.52 -37.57
CA TYR A 431 6.65 14.14 -38.87
C TYR A 431 6.41 15.66 -38.80
N GLU A 432 5.75 16.16 -37.72
CA GLU A 432 5.62 17.61 -37.50
C GLU A 432 6.97 18.28 -37.23
N LYS A 433 7.85 17.65 -36.45
CA LYS A 433 9.20 18.15 -36.17
C LYS A 433 10.05 18.16 -37.45
N GLU A 434 10.01 17.07 -38.23
CA GLU A 434 10.76 16.98 -39.50
C GLU A 434 10.28 17.99 -40.53
N LYS A 435 8.98 18.20 -40.62
CA LYS A 435 8.38 19.23 -41.50
C LYS A 435 8.81 20.63 -41.08
N ALA A 436 8.83 20.93 -39.80
CA ALA A 436 9.31 22.21 -39.29
C ALA A 436 10.81 22.43 -39.63
N SER A 437 11.63 21.39 -39.53
CA SER A 437 13.04 21.42 -39.92
C SER A 437 13.21 21.67 -41.45
N ALA A 438 12.46 20.95 -42.28
CA ALA A 438 12.49 21.10 -43.75
C ALA A 438 12.05 22.52 -44.18
N ILE A 439 11.09 23.15 -43.51
CA ILE A 439 10.66 24.53 -43.75
C ILE A 439 11.79 25.51 -43.38
N ASN A 440 12.49 25.30 -42.25
CA ASN A 440 13.60 26.12 -41.81
C ASN A 440 14.80 26.03 -42.77
N GLU A 441 14.99 24.86 -43.38
CA GLU A 441 16.02 24.58 -44.39
C GLU A 441 15.65 25.06 -45.79
N GLN A 442 14.44 25.64 -46.00
CA GLN A 442 13.86 26.08 -47.25
C GLN A 442 13.64 24.96 -48.29
N ASP A 443 13.60 23.68 -47.84
CA ASP A 443 13.32 22.53 -48.70
C ASP A 443 11.78 22.31 -48.78
N PHE A 444 11.13 23.11 -49.60
CA PHE A 444 9.66 23.09 -49.75
C PHE A 444 9.13 21.80 -50.42
N GLU A 445 9.97 21.12 -51.20
CA GLU A 445 9.60 19.85 -51.85
C GLU A 445 9.51 18.72 -50.81
N ARG A 446 10.50 18.64 -49.90
CA ARG A 446 10.49 17.71 -48.78
C ARG A 446 9.37 18.02 -47.78
N ALA A 447 9.12 19.28 -47.47
CA ALA A 447 8.04 19.70 -46.59
C ALA A 447 6.65 19.33 -47.15
N ALA A 448 6.46 19.39 -48.50
CA ALA A 448 5.22 19.00 -49.16
C ALA A 448 4.98 17.49 -49.10
N ARG A 449 6.01 16.66 -49.28
CA ARG A 449 5.92 15.19 -49.13
C ARG A 449 5.56 14.80 -47.69
N LEU A 450 6.27 15.36 -46.72
CA LEU A 450 6.03 15.11 -45.29
C LEU A 450 4.62 15.51 -44.85
N ARG A 451 4.07 16.60 -45.46
CA ARG A 451 2.70 17.01 -45.22
C ARG A 451 1.67 16.00 -45.74
N ASP A 452 1.93 15.42 -46.92
CA ASP A 452 1.00 14.45 -47.54
C ASP A 452 1.05 13.12 -46.73
N GLU A 453 2.24 12.68 -46.28
CA GLU A 453 2.39 11.51 -45.41
C GLU A 453 1.74 11.73 -44.02
N GLN A 454 1.92 12.91 -43.43
CA GLN A 454 1.24 13.30 -42.20
C GLN A 454 -0.28 13.23 -42.32
N LYS A 455 -0.85 13.66 -43.46
CA LYS A 455 -2.28 13.62 -43.71
C LYS A 455 -2.81 12.19 -43.83
N GLU A 456 -2.05 11.28 -44.45
CA GLU A 456 -2.40 9.85 -44.45
C GLU A 456 -2.39 9.22 -43.07
N LEU A 457 -1.38 9.53 -42.26
CA LEU A 457 -1.31 9.07 -40.85
C LEU A 457 -2.47 9.64 -40.02
N GLN A 458 -2.82 10.91 -40.20
CA GLN A 458 -3.94 11.54 -39.54
C GLN A 458 -5.28 10.84 -39.88
N THR A 459 -5.50 10.44 -41.12
CA THR A 459 -6.70 9.68 -41.48
C THR A 459 -6.74 8.29 -40.86
N LYS A 460 -5.59 7.62 -40.79
CA LYS A 460 -5.45 6.34 -40.09
C LYS A 460 -5.71 6.46 -38.59
N LEU A 461 -5.22 7.55 -37.97
CA LEU A 461 -5.44 7.86 -36.56
C LEU A 461 -6.93 8.09 -36.26
N ASP A 462 -7.62 8.88 -37.13
CA ASP A 462 -9.03 9.17 -36.97
C ASP A 462 -9.90 7.90 -37.14
N ASP A 463 -9.52 7.02 -38.05
CA ASP A 463 -10.20 5.73 -38.24
C ASP A 463 -9.94 4.77 -37.07
N ALA A 464 -8.70 4.75 -36.55
CA ALA A 464 -8.36 3.98 -35.36
C ALA A 464 -9.11 4.49 -34.10
N LYS A 465 -9.19 5.81 -33.92
CA LYS A 465 -9.97 6.45 -32.85
C LYS A 465 -11.47 6.15 -32.98
N LYS A 466 -12.05 6.20 -34.17
CA LYS A 466 -13.45 5.84 -34.38
C LYS A 466 -13.74 4.37 -34.05
N LYS A 467 -12.91 3.45 -34.53
CA LYS A 467 -13.03 2.02 -34.20
C LYS A 467 -12.94 1.77 -32.70
N TRP A 468 -11.99 2.43 -32.03
CA TRP A 468 -11.87 2.35 -30.60
C TRP A 468 -13.08 2.90 -29.85
N GLN A 469 -13.63 4.06 -30.26
CA GLN A 469 -14.84 4.63 -29.69
C GLN A 469 -16.09 3.76 -29.93
N GLU A 470 -16.20 3.10 -31.09
CA GLU A 470 -17.27 2.15 -31.37
C GLU A 470 -17.15 0.89 -30.51
N GLN A 471 -15.94 0.38 -30.29
CA GLN A 471 -15.69 -0.73 -29.41
C GLN A 471 -15.97 -0.37 -27.95
N GLN A 472 -15.68 0.85 -27.51
CA GLN A 472 -16.04 1.34 -26.16
C GLN A 472 -17.55 1.44 -25.93
N LYS A 473 -18.33 1.83 -26.97
CA LYS A 473 -19.79 1.93 -26.84
C LYS A 473 -20.47 0.57 -26.69
N GLY A 474 -19.84 -0.51 -27.09
CA GLY A 474 -20.34 -1.90 -27.03
C GLY A 474 -19.81 -2.75 -25.89
N ASN A 475 -18.71 -2.38 -25.26
CA ASN A 475 -18.03 -3.18 -24.25
C ASN A 475 -17.96 -2.40 -22.91
N SER A 476 -19.01 -2.53 -22.10
CA SER A 476 -18.81 -2.33 -20.65
C SER A 476 -17.85 -3.42 -20.19
N GLY A 477 -16.63 -3.07 -19.78
CA GLY A 477 -15.65 -4.03 -19.27
C GLY A 477 -16.27 -4.94 -18.20
N GLU A 478 -15.87 -6.19 -18.16
CA GLU A 478 -16.31 -7.14 -17.14
C GLU A 478 -15.14 -7.42 -16.19
N VAL A 479 -15.42 -7.33 -14.89
CA VAL A 479 -14.45 -7.74 -13.85
C VAL A 479 -14.51 -9.25 -13.71
N THR A 480 -13.39 -9.91 -13.95
CA THR A 480 -13.28 -11.37 -13.91
C THR A 480 -12.54 -11.86 -12.66
N ALA A 481 -12.59 -13.16 -12.39
CA ALA A 481 -11.81 -13.79 -11.33
C ALA A 481 -10.29 -13.60 -11.52
N GLU A 482 -9.83 -13.50 -12.78
CA GLU A 482 -8.41 -13.28 -13.10
C GLU A 482 -7.96 -11.87 -12.74
N ASP A 483 -8.81 -10.86 -12.93
CA ASP A 483 -8.49 -9.47 -12.55
C ASP A 483 -8.36 -9.35 -11.05
N ILE A 484 -9.25 -9.98 -10.29
CA ILE A 484 -9.15 -10.05 -8.82
C ILE A 484 -7.87 -10.78 -8.40
N ALA A 485 -7.52 -11.89 -9.04
CA ALA A 485 -6.30 -12.63 -8.73
C ALA A 485 -5.03 -11.81 -9.01
N LYS A 486 -5.02 -11.01 -10.09
CA LYS A 486 -3.91 -10.07 -10.38
C LYS A 486 -3.74 -9.03 -9.28
N ILE A 487 -4.84 -8.43 -8.79
CA ILE A 487 -4.79 -7.45 -7.71
C ILE A 487 -4.29 -8.07 -6.41
N VAL A 488 -4.81 -9.24 -6.05
CA VAL A 488 -4.31 -9.96 -4.87
C VAL A 488 -2.81 -10.27 -5.01
N SER A 489 -2.35 -10.60 -6.21
CA SER A 489 -0.93 -10.81 -6.49
C SER A 489 -0.11 -9.53 -6.31
N GLU A 490 -0.62 -8.39 -6.76
CA GLU A 490 0.03 -7.08 -6.58
C GLU A 490 0.10 -6.68 -5.11
N TRP A 491 -0.97 -6.88 -4.34
CA TRP A 491 -1.01 -6.53 -2.91
C TRP A 491 -0.12 -7.42 -2.05
N THR A 492 -0.10 -8.72 -2.36
CA THR A 492 0.57 -9.72 -1.53
C THR A 492 1.96 -10.09 -2.03
N GLY A 493 2.29 -9.74 -3.27
CA GLY A 493 3.51 -10.17 -3.94
C GLY A 493 3.50 -11.66 -4.34
N ILE A 494 2.33 -12.33 -4.29
CA ILE A 494 2.21 -13.75 -4.57
C ILE A 494 1.55 -13.93 -5.94
N PRO A 495 2.08 -14.78 -6.82
CA PRO A 495 1.39 -15.16 -8.02
C PRO A 495 0.14 -16.03 -7.67
N VAL A 496 -1.01 -15.35 -7.49
CA VAL A 496 -2.29 -15.97 -7.13
C VAL A 496 -3.08 -16.43 -8.36
N VAL A 497 -2.68 -15.98 -9.55
CA VAL A 497 -3.28 -16.43 -10.81
C VAL A 497 -3.29 -17.95 -10.82
N GLN A 498 -4.46 -18.56 -11.10
CA GLN A 498 -4.63 -20.02 -11.17
C GLN A 498 -3.41 -20.62 -11.85
N LEU A 499 -2.93 -21.77 -11.31
CA LEU A 499 -1.83 -22.54 -11.88
C LEU A 499 -1.94 -22.52 -13.41
N THR A 500 -1.32 -21.54 -14.03
CA THR A 500 -1.20 -21.49 -15.48
C THR A 500 -0.44 -22.75 -15.88
N LYS A 501 -0.60 -23.20 -17.10
CA LYS A 501 0.21 -24.34 -17.60
C LYS A 501 1.69 -24.12 -17.28
N GLU A 502 2.17 -22.89 -17.38
CA GLU A 502 3.55 -22.47 -17.06
C GLU A 502 3.91 -22.65 -15.57
N GLU A 503 3.00 -22.36 -14.65
CA GLU A 503 3.26 -22.54 -13.21
C GLU A 503 3.23 -24.02 -12.81
N SER A 504 2.35 -24.79 -13.42
CA SER A 504 2.36 -26.25 -13.29
C SER A 504 3.65 -26.86 -13.83
N GLU A 505 4.14 -26.39 -14.96
CA GLU A 505 5.44 -26.79 -15.53
C GLU A 505 6.61 -26.36 -14.65
N ARG A 506 6.59 -25.14 -14.08
CA ARG A 506 7.61 -24.68 -13.10
C ARG A 506 7.63 -25.57 -11.86
N LEU A 507 6.47 -25.92 -11.29
CA LEU A 507 6.40 -26.83 -10.16
C LEU A 507 6.87 -28.25 -10.49
N LEU A 508 6.60 -28.73 -11.70
CA LEU A 508 7.13 -30.01 -12.17
C LEU A 508 8.64 -29.96 -12.35
N ASN A 509 9.16 -28.84 -12.87
CA ASN A 509 10.60 -28.62 -13.09
C ASN A 509 11.33 -28.04 -11.86
N MET A 510 10.68 -27.93 -10.71
CA MET A 510 11.26 -27.31 -9.50
C MET A 510 12.59 -27.96 -9.08
N GLU A 511 12.73 -29.26 -9.24
CA GLU A 511 13.97 -29.98 -8.94
C GLU A 511 15.14 -29.44 -9.77
N ASN A 512 14.94 -29.24 -11.08
CA ASN A 512 15.96 -28.67 -11.96
C ASN A 512 16.30 -27.22 -11.57
N VAL A 513 15.28 -26.40 -11.27
CA VAL A 513 15.48 -25.00 -10.82
C VAL A 513 16.29 -24.96 -9.53
N LEU A 514 16.01 -25.84 -8.58
CA LEU A 514 16.80 -25.91 -7.33
C LEU A 514 18.23 -26.41 -7.60
N HIS A 515 18.42 -27.34 -8.52
CA HIS A 515 19.75 -27.86 -8.91
C HIS A 515 20.57 -26.85 -9.68
N GLU A 516 19.95 -25.89 -10.38
CA GLU A 516 20.70 -24.76 -10.97
C GLU A 516 21.50 -23.99 -9.92
N ARG A 517 21.04 -23.93 -8.68
CA ARG A 517 21.68 -23.19 -7.59
C ARG A 517 22.39 -24.10 -6.59
N VAL A 518 21.80 -25.25 -6.25
CA VAL A 518 22.33 -26.20 -5.27
C VAL A 518 22.93 -27.41 -6.00
N ILE A 519 24.22 -27.63 -5.79
CA ILE A 519 24.94 -28.75 -6.36
C ILE A 519 24.92 -29.94 -5.40
N GLY A 520 24.74 -31.12 -5.91
CA GLY A 520 24.55 -32.32 -5.11
C GLY A 520 23.21 -32.32 -4.36
N GLN A 521 23.11 -33.06 -3.26
CA GLN A 521 21.95 -33.09 -2.34
C GLN A 521 20.61 -33.46 -3.01
N SER A 522 20.62 -34.37 -3.98
CA SER A 522 19.44 -34.73 -4.80
C SER A 522 18.27 -35.25 -3.96
N GLU A 523 18.54 -35.99 -2.89
CA GLU A 523 17.49 -36.44 -1.95
C GLU A 523 16.79 -35.28 -1.25
N ALA A 524 17.56 -34.28 -0.81
CA ALA A 524 17.02 -33.09 -0.17
C ALA A 524 16.14 -32.28 -1.11
N VAL A 525 16.60 -32.05 -2.33
CA VAL A 525 15.88 -31.31 -3.36
C VAL A 525 14.57 -32.02 -3.73
N THR A 526 14.63 -33.35 -3.95
CA THR A 526 13.44 -34.16 -4.30
C THR A 526 12.41 -34.19 -3.16
N ALA A 527 12.84 -34.34 -1.91
CA ALA A 527 11.95 -34.36 -0.74
C ALA A 527 11.20 -33.02 -0.60
N ILE A 528 11.92 -31.92 -0.72
CA ILE A 528 11.35 -30.56 -0.65
C ILE A 528 10.36 -30.34 -1.81
N ALA A 529 10.76 -30.64 -3.04
CA ALA A 529 9.91 -30.46 -4.22
C ALA A 529 8.61 -31.26 -4.10
N LYS A 530 8.66 -32.50 -3.63
CA LYS A 530 7.47 -33.33 -3.38
C LYS A 530 6.55 -32.74 -2.31
N ALA A 531 7.09 -32.23 -1.21
CA ALA A 531 6.30 -31.63 -0.13
C ALA A 531 5.61 -30.34 -0.59
N ILE A 532 6.32 -29.52 -1.35
CA ILE A 532 5.77 -28.27 -1.90
C ILE A 532 4.67 -28.56 -2.93
N ARG A 533 4.88 -29.51 -3.84
CA ARG A 533 3.84 -29.91 -4.80
C ARG A 533 2.57 -30.35 -4.07
N ARG A 534 2.68 -31.17 -3.00
CA ARG A 534 1.52 -31.57 -2.16
C ARG A 534 0.81 -30.37 -1.53
N GLY A 535 1.57 -29.41 -1.03
CA GLY A 535 1.03 -28.18 -0.41
C GLY A 535 0.28 -27.31 -1.41
N ARG A 536 0.83 -27.13 -2.62
CA ARG A 536 0.25 -26.28 -3.67
C ARG A 536 -1.00 -26.88 -4.33
N VAL A 537 -1.05 -28.20 -4.51
CA VAL A 537 -2.23 -28.89 -5.05
C VAL A 537 -3.39 -28.97 -4.03
N GLY A 538 -3.17 -28.53 -2.78
CA GLY A 538 -4.22 -28.51 -1.76
C GLY A 538 -4.46 -29.85 -1.05
N LEU A 539 -3.56 -30.83 -1.21
CA LEU A 539 -3.65 -32.14 -0.54
C LEU A 539 -3.16 -32.11 0.92
N LYS A 540 -2.67 -30.96 1.40
CA LYS A 540 -2.20 -30.78 2.76
C LYS A 540 -3.30 -30.23 3.67
N ASP A 541 -3.20 -30.52 4.99
CA ASP A 541 -4.07 -29.92 6.02
C ASP A 541 -3.96 -28.38 5.95
N PRO A 542 -5.06 -27.66 5.70
CA PRO A 542 -5.07 -26.22 5.56
C PRO A 542 -4.70 -25.46 6.85
N LYS A 543 -4.62 -26.16 7.98
CA LYS A 543 -4.21 -25.58 9.26
C LYS A 543 -2.69 -25.52 9.45
N ARG A 544 -1.90 -26.28 8.70
CA ARG A 544 -0.44 -26.40 8.86
C ARG A 544 0.33 -25.51 7.88
N PRO A 545 1.60 -25.13 8.19
CA PRO A 545 2.50 -24.45 7.24
C PRO A 545 2.64 -25.22 5.93
N VAL A 546 3.02 -24.56 4.81
CA VAL A 546 3.22 -25.21 3.49
C VAL A 546 4.18 -26.39 3.55
N GLY A 547 5.26 -26.25 4.34
CA GLY A 547 6.23 -27.31 4.58
C GLY A 547 6.98 -27.08 5.89
N SER A 548 7.39 -28.15 6.54
CA SER A 548 8.21 -28.10 7.76
C SER A 548 9.32 -29.15 7.68
N PHE A 549 10.58 -28.70 7.76
CA PHE A 549 11.74 -29.56 7.51
C PHE A 549 12.81 -29.38 8.57
N ILE A 550 13.50 -30.48 8.91
CA ILE A 550 14.76 -30.43 9.67
C ILE A 550 15.90 -30.82 8.74
N PHE A 551 16.86 -29.92 8.53
CA PHE A 551 18.06 -30.15 7.74
C PHE A 551 19.23 -30.54 8.65
N LEU A 552 19.70 -31.77 8.51
CA LEU A 552 20.81 -32.33 9.28
C LEU A 552 22.04 -32.44 8.43
N GLY A 553 23.21 -32.21 8.99
CA GLY A 553 24.47 -32.44 8.30
C GLY A 553 25.56 -31.48 8.71
N PRO A 554 26.81 -31.70 8.24
CA PRO A 554 27.94 -30.87 8.56
C PRO A 554 27.79 -29.44 8.04
N THR A 555 28.65 -28.55 8.47
CA THR A 555 28.69 -27.15 8.00
C THR A 555 29.20 -27.09 6.55
N GLY A 556 28.73 -26.12 5.76
CA GLY A 556 29.23 -25.88 4.41
C GLY A 556 28.74 -26.83 3.32
N VAL A 557 27.70 -27.65 3.56
CA VAL A 557 27.13 -28.59 2.58
C VAL A 557 25.96 -28.02 1.78
N GLY A 558 25.59 -26.75 1.99
CA GLY A 558 24.56 -26.08 1.19
C GLY A 558 23.18 -25.94 1.86
N LYS A 559 23.01 -26.24 3.16
CA LYS A 559 21.72 -26.10 3.88
C LYS A 559 21.06 -24.73 3.70
N THR A 560 21.82 -23.66 4.01
CA THR A 560 21.31 -22.28 3.88
C THR A 560 21.11 -21.84 2.44
N GLU A 561 21.95 -22.34 1.51
CA GLU A 561 21.82 -22.04 0.09
C GLU A 561 20.55 -22.66 -0.52
N LEU A 562 20.20 -23.86 -0.09
CA LEU A 562 18.92 -24.49 -0.48
C LEU A 562 17.71 -23.69 0.03
N CYS A 563 17.79 -23.09 1.23
CA CYS A 563 16.72 -22.22 1.74
C CYS A 563 16.56 -20.97 0.87
N LYS A 564 17.65 -20.34 0.41
CA LYS A 564 17.63 -19.20 -0.51
C LYS A 564 17.09 -19.56 -1.87
N ALA A 565 17.58 -20.67 -2.46
CA ALA A 565 17.08 -21.16 -3.72
C ALA A 565 15.59 -21.48 -3.67
N LEU A 566 15.12 -22.01 -2.54
CA LEU A 566 13.71 -22.27 -2.31
C LEU A 566 12.87 -20.99 -2.20
N ALA A 567 13.36 -19.97 -1.50
CA ALA A 567 12.68 -18.69 -1.39
C ALA A 567 12.54 -18.03 -2.78
N GLU A 568 13.60 -18.05 -3.58
CA GLU A 568 13.59 -17.54 -4.96
C GLU A 568 12.64 -18.34 -5.87
N ALA A 569 12.69 -19.66 -5.82
CA ALA A 569 11.85 -20.54 -6.65
C ALA A 569 10.35 -20.39 -6.33
N MET A 570 10.03 -20.19 -5.03
CA MET A 570 8.64 -20.15 -4.55
C MET A 570 8.03 -18.76 -4.55
N PHE A 571 8.82 -17.74 -4.21
CA PHE A 571 8.34 -16.38 -3.95
C PHE A 571 8.96 -15.34 -4.88
N GLY A 572 9.86 -15.75 -5.79
CA GLY A 572 10.50 -14.87 -6.76
C GLY A 572 11.58 -13.94 -6.19
N ASP A 573 11.85 -14.00 -4.88
CA ASP A 573 12.84 -13.16 -4.19
C ASP A 573 13.61 -13.99 -3.16
N GLU A 574 14.95 -14.00 -3.24
CA GLU A 574 15.78 -14.67 -2.24
C GLU A 574 15.68 -14.01 -0.85
N ASN A 575 15.28 -12.72 -0.80
CA ASN A 575 15.05 -11.98 0.44
C ASN A 575 13.68 -12.30 1.10
N ALA A 576 12.87 -13.15 0.48
CA ALA A 576 11.69 -13.73 1.12
C ALA A 576 12.05 -14.82 2.15
N MET A 577 13.32 -14.88 2.57
CA MET A 577 13.82 -15.76 3.64
C MET A 577 14.03 -14.96 4.92
N LEU A 578 13.39 -15.40 6.02
CA LEU A 578 13.57 -14.88 7.37
C LEU A 578 14.52 -15.80 8.14
N ARG A 579 15.77 -15.40 8.32
CA ARG A 579 16.76 -16.17 9.09
C ARG A 579 16.76 -15.73 10.54
N LEU A 580 16.71 -16.71 11.45
CA LEU A 580 16.84 -16.56 12.90
C LEU A 580 17.93 -17.51 13.38
N ASP A 581 19.00 -16.97 13.94
CA ASP A 581 20.09 -17.76 14.53
C ASP A 581 19.74 -18.11 15.97
N MET A 582 19.56 -19.38 16.25
CA MET A 582 19.14 -19.85 17.57
C MET A 582 20.23 -19.72 18.64
N SER A 583 21.48 -19.43 18.26
CA SER A 583 22.53 -19.07 19.20
C SER A 583 22.22 -17.78 19.97
N GLU A 584 21.42 -16.89 19.40
CA GLU A 584 20.97 -15.66 20.06
C GLU A 584 19.81 -15.89 21.04
N TYR A 585 19.17 -17.08 21.00
CA TYR A 585 17.96 -17.43 21.76
C TYR A 585 18.17 -18.60 22.71
N MET A 586 19.34 -18.65 23.32
CA MET A 586 19.72 -19.69 24.29
C MET A 586 19.11 -19.45 25.68
N GLU A 587 18.78 -18.21 26.01
CA GLU A 587 18.27 -17.82 27.32
C GLU A 587 16.78 -17.51 27.28
N LYS A 588 16.08 -17.79 28.37
CA LYS A 588 14.61 -17.61 28.47
C LYS A 588 14.17 -16.19 28.14
N HIS A 589 14.90 -15.17 28.57
CA HIS A 589 14.52 -13.78 28.30
C HIS A 589 14.67 -13.38 26.83
N THR A 590 15.54 -14.05 26.08
CA THR A 590 15.71 -13.77 24.65
C THR A 590 14.58 -14.37 23.80
N VAL A 591 13.94 -15.44 24.28
CA VAL A 591 12.77 -16.03 23.60
C VAL A 591 11.61 -15.03 23.55
N SER A 592 11.44 -14.20 24.58
CA SER A 592 10.43 -13.13 24.57
C SER A 592 10.61 -12.14 23.41
N LYS A 593 11.83 -11.95 22.88
CA LYS A 593 12.04 -11.11 21.70
C LYS A 593 11.41 -11.69 20.42
N LEU A 594 11.22 -13.01 20.34
CA LEU A 594 10.58 -13.64 19.18
C LEU A 594 9.07 -13.37 19.12
N ILE A 595 8.41 -13.42 20.27
CA ILE A 595 6.95 -13.33 20.40
C ILE A 595 6.52 -11.94 20.86
N GLY A 596 7.40 -11.20 21.50
CA GLY A 596 7.17 -9.90 22.16
C GLY A 596 7.26 -10.01 23.69
N SER A 597 7.58 -8.92 24.32
CA SER A 597 7.67 -8.83 25.79
C SER A 597 6.28 -8.79 26.43
N PRO A 598 6.07 -9.42 27.61
CA PRO A 598 4.81 -9.31 28.34
C PRO A 598 4.52 -7.85 28.75
N PRO A 599 3.23 -7.51 29.01
CA PRO A 599 2.87 -6.18 29.49
C PRO A 599 3.65 -5.78 30.73
N GLY A 600 4.22 -4.57 30.75
CA GLY A 600 5.00 -4.03 31.86
C GLY A 600 6.53 -4.25 31.77
N TYR A 601 7.01 -4.94 30.74
CA TYR A 601 8.45 -5.08 30.47
C TYR A 601 8.90 -4.15 29.34
N VAL A 602 10.17 -3.75 29.36
CA VAL A 602 10.79 -2.93 28.30
C VAL A 602 10.70 -3.66 26.96
N GLY A 603 10.26 -2.97 25.90
CA GLY A 603 10.09 -3.54 24.55
C GLY A 603 8.71 -4.15 24.28
N PHE A 604 7.70 -3.94 25.15
CA PHE A 604 6.33 -4.41 24.91
C PHE A 604 5.70 -3.78 23.64
N GLU A 605 6.01 -2.52 23.37
CA GLU A 605 5.46 -1.80 22.19
C GLU A 605 6.13 -2.19 20.87
N GLU A 606 7.34 -2.73 20.89
CA GLU A 606 8.11 -3.08 19.69
C GLU A 606 7.62 -4.35 18.98
N GLY A 607 6.76 -5.15 19.64
CA GLY A 607 6.29 -6.43 19.10
C GLY A 607 7.37 -7.50 19.06
N GLY A 608 7.04 -8.73 18.65
CA GLY A 608 8.00 -9.82 18.53
C GLY A 608 8.72 -9.82 17.18
N GLN A 609 10.02 -10.08 17.19
CA GLN A 609 10.82 -10.07 15.96
C GLN A 609 10.35 -11.10 14.91
N LEU A 610 9.96 -12.30 15.33
CA LEU A 610 9.41 -13.31 14.44
C LEU A 610 7.98 -12.96 14.02
N THR A 611 7.12 -12.63 14.98
CA THR A 611 5.72 -12.36 14.73
C THR A 611 5.51 -11.15 13.83
N GLU A 612 6.26 -10.06 14.05
CA GLU A 612 6.18 -8.86 13.19
C GLU A 612 6.74 -9.11 11.77
N LYS A 613 7.86 -9.84 11.65
CA LYS A 613 8.44 -10.15 10.33
C LYS A 613 7.50 -11.04 9.50
N VAL A 614 6.90 -12.07 10.11
CA VAL A 614 5.97 -12.95 9.42
C VAL A 614 4.64 -12.24 9.12
N ARG A 615 4.16 -11.39 10.02
CA ARG A 615 2.97 -10.57 9.76
C ARG A 615 3.13 -9.66 8.53
N ARG A 616 4.34 -9.06 8.37
CA ARG A 616 4.67 -8.21 7.22
C ARG A 616 4.94 -9.00 5.95
N LYS A 617 5.51 -10.21 6.08
CA LYS A 617 5.83 -11.12 4.96
C LYS A 617 5.27 -12.51 5.25
N PRO A 618 3.95 -12.72 5.12
CA PRO A 618 3.32 -14.01 5.44
C PRO A 618 3.71 -15.13 4.48
N TYR A 619 4.33 -14.79 3.36
CA TYR A 619 4.85 -15.70 2.36
C TYR A 619 6.36 -15.65 2.39
N SER A 620 6.94 -16.51 3.19
CA SER A 620 8.38 -16.52 3.42
C SER A 620 8.87 -17.91 3.82
N VAL A 621 10.15 -18.13 3.61
CA VAL A 621 10.89 -19.26 4.20
C VAL A 621 11.41 -18.79 5.55
N VAL A 622 10.96 -19.39 6.63
CA VAL A 622 11.45 -19.10 7.98
C VAL A 622 12.51 -20.12 8.34
N LEU A 623 13.75 -19.68 8.41
CA LEU A 623 14.91 -20.51 8.74
C LEU A 623 15.31 -20.31 10.21
N PHE A 624 15.17 -21.35 11.01
CA PHE A 624 15.73 -21.45 12.34
C PHE A 624 17.09 -22.15 12.25
N ASP A 625 18.17 -21.37 12.31
CA ASP A 625 19.53 -21.90 12.16
C ASP A 625 20.08 -22.37 13.54
N GLU A 626 20.75 -23.53 13.56
CA GLU A 626 21.30 -24.18 14.75
C GLU A 626 20.26 -24.41 15.87
N ILE A 627 19.12 -25.06 15.50
CA ILE A 627 17.96 -25.25 16.39
C ILE A 627 18.30 -26.00 17.69
N GLU A 628 19.35 -26.83 17.71
CA GLU A 628 19.83 -27.54 18.91
C GLU A 628 20.32 -26.61 20.02
N LYS A 629 20.64 -25.35 19.69
CA LYS A 629 21.09 -24.34 20.68
C LYS A 629 19.93 -23.58 21.31
N ALA A 630 18.74 -23.68 20.75
CA ALA A 630 17.58 -22.96 21.21
C ALA A 630 17.15 -23.32 22.64
N HIS A 631 16.65 -22.34 23.38
CA HIS A 631 16.00 -22.61 24.68
C HIS A 631 14.75 -23.50 24.51
N PRO A 632 14.41 -24.37 25.48
CA PRO A 632 13.25 -25.27 25.42
C PRO A 632 11.91 -24.57 25.09
N ASP A 633 11.73 -23.32 25.50
CA ASP A 633 10.51 -22.55 25.22
C ASP A 633 10.31 -22.26 23.72
N VAL A 634 11.41 -22.21 22.93
CA VAL A 634 11.33 -22.08 21.46
C VAL A 634 10.62 -23.30 20.85
N PHE A 635 10.86 -24.49 21.36
CA PHE A 635 10.19 -25.70 20.89
C PHE A 635 8.68 -25.68 21.19
N ASN A 636 8.26 -25.12 22.32
CA ASN A 636 6.84 -24.96 22.64
C ASN A 636 6.15 -24.01 21.65
N MET A 637 6.84 -22.92 21.27
CA MET A 637 6.37 -21.99 20.24
C MET A 637 6.28 -22.68 18.87
N LEU A 638 7.33 -23.42 18.48
CA LEU A 638 7.36 -24.15 17.21
C LEU A 638 6.27 -25.23 17.13
N LEU A 639 5.97 -25.93 18.24
CA LEU A 639 4.86 -26.88 18.28
C LEU A 639 3.52 -26.22 17.90
N GLN A 640 3.24 -25.02 18.40
CA GLN A 640 2.04 -24.27 18.05
C GLN A 640 2.00 -23.91 16.57
N ILE A 641 3.15 -23.47 16.01
CA ILE A 641 3.27 -23.14 14.59
C ILE A 641 3.05 -24.39 13.71
N LEU A 642 3.70 -25.52 14.06
CA LEU A 642 3.67 -26.76 13.26
C LEU A 642 2.32 -27.45 13.30
N GLU A 643 1.53 -27.29 14.38
CA GLU A 643 0.24 -27.95 14.54
C GLU A 643 -0.93 -27.10 14.05
N ASP A 644 -1.00 -25.85 14.56
CA ASP A 644 -2.11 -24.92 14.32
C ASP A 644 -1.83 -23.93 13.18
N GLY A 645 -0.59 -23.85 12.67
CA GLY A 645 -0.16 -22.85 11.67
C GLY A 645 -0.31 -21.42 12.15
N ARG A 646 -0.32 -21.17 13.44
CA ARG A 646 -0.49 -19.84 14.04
C ARG A 646 0.36 -19.66 15.29
N LEU A 647 0.68 -18.43 15.58
CA LEU A 647 1.35 -18.05 16.82
C LEU A 647 0.69 -16.82 17.42
N THR A 648 0.36 -16.86 18.72
CA THR A 648 -0.19 -15.69 19.42
C THR A 648 0.94 -14.86 20.01
N ASP A 649 0.99 -13.58 19.65
CA ASP A 649 2.00 -12.65 20.21
C ASP A 649 1.68 -12.23 21.65
N SER A 650 2.59 -11.49 22.26
CA SER A 650 2.42 -10.95 23.63
C SER A 650 1.30 -9.94 23.76
N GLN A 651 0.82 -9.38 22.67
CA GLN A 651 -0.31 -8.44 22.62
C GLN A 651 -1.65 -9.17 22.40
N GLY A 652 -1.64 -10.50 22.30
CA GLY A 652 -2.82 -11.33 22.06
C GLY A 652 -3.24 -11.40 20.58
N ARG A 653 -2.44 -10.89 19.65
CA ARG A 653 -2.71 -10.96 18.22
C ARG A 653 -2.25 -12.32 17.68
N THR A 654 -3.05 -12.91 16.82
CA THR A 654 -2.73 -14.18 16.17
C THR A 654 -2.03 -13.90 14.85
N VAL A 655 -0.82 -14.44 14.69
CA VAL A 655 -0.03 -14.36 13.45
C VAL A 655 -0.14 -15.69 12.72
N ASP A 656 -0.45 -15.65 11.42
CA ASP A 656 -0.68 -16.81 10.57
C ASP A 656 0.63 -17.26 9.90
N PHE A 657 0.96 -18.56 10.06
CA PHE A 657 2.13 -19.23 9.47
C PHE A 657 1.75 -20.26 8.40
N LYS A 658 0.46 -20.36 8.03
CA LYS A 658 -0.02 -21.39 7.08
C LYS A 658 0.62 -21.29 5.70
N ASN A 659 1.01 -20.07 5.31
CA ASN A 659 1.63 -19.80 4.01
C ASN A 659 3.17 -19.76 4.08
N THR A 660 3.78 -20.06 5.22
CA THR A 660 5.24 -20.10 5.39
C THR A 660 5.78 -21.51 5.18
N ILE A 661 7.07 -21.58 4.83
CA ILE A 661 7.85 -22.82 4.85
C ILE A 661 8.80 -22.74 6.03
N ILE A 662 8.70 -23.66 6.96
CA ILE A 662 9.52 -23.71 8.18
C ILE A 662 10.70 -24.65 7.93
N ILE A 663 11.91 -24.13 8.08
CA ILE A 663 13.13 -24.90 7.95
C ILE A 663 13.96 -24.72 9.22
N MET A 664 14.40 -25.82 9.78
CA MET A 664 15.27 -25.86 10.96
C MET A 664 16.57 -26.53 10.57
N THR A 665 17.72 -25.90 10.77
CA THR A 665 19.01 -26.53 10.55
C THR A 665 19.61 -27.04 11.85
N SER A 666 20.29 -28.17 11.79
CA SER A 666 21.01 -28.70 12.94
C SER A 666 22.29 -29.40 12.50
N ASN A 667 23.29 -29.37 13.38
CA ASN A 667 24.56 -30.06 13.22
C ASN A 667 24.63 -31.34 14.05
N VAL A 668 23.53 -31.77 14.68
CA VAL A 668 23.41 -33.01 15.43
C VAL A 668 23.68 -34.19 14.50
N GLY A 669 24.53 -35.08 14.91
CA GLY A 669 24.94 -36.25 14.12
C GLY A 669 25.94 -35.97 12.99
N ALA A 670 26.41 -34.73 12.83
CA ALA A 670 27.37 -34.36 11.79
C ALA A 670 28.66 -35.19 11.85
N ARG A 671 29.15 -35.50 13.07
CA ARG A 671 30.34 -36.34 13.27
C ARG A 671 30.13 -37.75 12.74
N LEU A 672 28.95 -38.34 12.92
CA LEU A 672 28.65 -39.70 12.43
C LEU A 672 28.64 -39.76 10.91
N ILE A 673 28.20 -38.68 10.26
CA ILE A 673 28.23 -38.56 8.79
C ILE A 673 29.67 -38.43 8.29
N THR A 674 30.52 -37.69 9.03
CA THR A 674 31.92 -37.43 8.62
C THR A 674 32.82 -38.64 8.86
N GLU A 675 32.71 -39.33 10.01
CA GLU A 675 33.59 -40.42 10.41
C GLU A 675 33.28 -41.71 9.64
N LYS A 676 32.01 -42.04 9.37
CA LYS A 676 31.66 -43.26 8.61
C LYS A 676 32.00 -43.17 7.12
N GLN A 677 31.83 -42.03 6.50
CA GLN A 677 32.25 -41.83 5.11
C GLN A 677 33.77 -41.85 4.93
N SER A 678 34.54 -41.42 5.93
CA SER A 678 36.01 -41.48 5.86
C SER A 678 36.56 -42.90 6.07
N SER A 679 35.86 -43.78 6.78
CA SER A 679 36.27 -45.16 6.98
C SER A 679 36.00 -46.10 5.79
N LEU A 680 35.18 -45.66 4.83
CA LEU A 680 34.74 -46.47 3.66
C LEU A 680 35.44 -46.10 2.36
N GLY A 681 36.55 -45.33 2.43
CA GLY A 681 37.29 -44.80 1.28
C GLY A 681 38.04 -45.80 0.40
N PHE A 682 37.69 -47.08 0.34
CA PHE A 682 38.23 -48.06 -0.60
C PHE A 682 37.18 -49.06 -1.09
N ASN A 683 36.83 -48.89 -2.38
CA ASN A 683 36.28 -49.86 -3.31
C ASN A 683 34.95 -50.58 -2.97
N SER A 684 33.85 -50.04 -3.47
CA SER A 684 32.76 -50.90 -3.98
C SER A 684 32.01 -50.16 -5.12
N GLU A 685 32.17 -50.68 -6.32
CA GLU A 685 31.41 -50.31 -7.54
C GLU A 685 29.97 -50.91 -7.57
N ASN A 686 29.30 -51.06 -6.43
CA ASN A 686 27.96 -51.67 -6.38
C ASN A 686 26.96 -50.65 -5.81
N GLU A 687 26.10 -50.09 -6.67
CA GLU A 687 25.02 -49.14 -6.34
C GLU A 687 24.11 -49.62 -5.18
N ASN A 688 23.89 -50.91 -5.02
CA ASN A 688 23.07 -51.53 -3.98
C ASN A 688 23.68 -51.45 -2.57
N VAL A 689 25.00 -51.26 -2.45
CA VAL A 689 25.69 -51.12 -1.17
C VAL A 689 25.61 -49.67 -0.69
N GLU A 690 25.71 -48.72 -1.59
CA GLU A 690 25.57 -47.26 -1.24
C GLU A 690 24.17 -46.89 -0.73
N GLU A 691 23.09 -47.47 -1.29
CA GLU A 691 21.73 -47.20 -0.80
C GLU A 691 21.48 -47.77 0.60
N SER A 692 22.03 -48.94 0.92
CA SER A 692 21.90 -49.55 2.24
C SER A 692 22.67 -48.76 3.30
N GLU A 693 23.88 -48.28 2.95
CA GLU A 693 24.71 -47.45 3.84
C GLU A 693 24.14 -46.07 4.11
N LYS A 694 23.51 -45.43 3.11
CA LYS A 694 22.77 -44.18 3.30
C LYS A 694 21.58 -44.34 4.26
N LYS A 695 20.85 -45.50 4.18
CA LYS A 695 19.78 -45.79 5.13
C LYS A 695 20.29 -45.99 6.55
N ASP A 696 21.39 -46.70 6.72
CA ASP A 696 22.02 -46.91 8.04
C ASP A 696 22.50 -45.62 8.68
N ILE A 697 23.09 -44.69 7.87
CA ILE A 697 23.51 -43.38 8.35
C ILE A 697 22.27 -42.55 8.75
N LYS A 698 21.21 -42.57 7.94
CA LYS A 698 19.96 -41.85 8.25
C LYS A 698 19.31 -42.37 9.55
N GLU A 699 19.31 -43.68 9.78
CA GLU A 699 18.79 -44.25 11.04
C GLU A 699 19.63 -43.86 12.26
N LEU A 700 20.95 -43.91 12.15
CA LEU A 700 21.85 -43.52 13.24
C LEU A 700 21.72 -42.03 13.58
N VAL A 701 21.71 -41.15 12.58
CA VAL A 701 21.53 -39.71 12.78
C VAL A 701 20.15 -39.41 13.36
N THR A 702 19.10 -40.09 12.91
CA THR A 702 17.76 -39.99 13.47
C THR A 702 17.72 -40.45 14.92
N GLY A 703 18.51 -41.50 15.27
CA GLY A 703 18.69 -41.97 16.64
C GLY A 703 19.30 -40.92 17.57
N GLU A 704 20.34 -40.22 17.10
CA GLU A 704 20.93 -39.08 17.86
C GLU A 704 19.97 -37.89 17.99
N LEU A 705 19.19 -37.64 16.93
CA LEU A 705 18.19 -36.57 16.97
C LEU A 705 17.14 -36.82 18.07
N ARG A 706 16.70 -38.09 18.23
CA ARG A 706 15.74 -38.47 19.29
C ARG A 706 16.28 -38.29 20.72
N LYS A 707 17.58 -38.20 20.89
CA LYS A 707 18.19 -37.91 22.22
C LYS A 707 18.14 -36.42 22.54
N VAL A 708 18.18 -35.56 21.51
CA VAL A 708 18.20 -34.09 21.62
C VAL A 708 16.81 -33.49 21.63
N PHE A 709 15.95 -33.98 20.73
CA PHE A 709 14.61 -33.44 20.53
C PHE A 709 13.52 -34.39 21.06
N ARG A 710 12.46 -33.81 21.63
CA ARG A 710 11.31 -34.59 22.10
C ARG A 710 10.61 -35.30 20.95
N PRO A 711 10.17 -36.58 21.15
CA PRO A 711 9.44 -37.30 20.09
C PRO A 711 8.21 -36.57 19.56
N GLU A 712 7.51 -35.87 20.45
CA GLU A 712 6.34 -35.05 20.12
C GLU A 712 6.65 -33.98 19.06
N PHE A 713 7.82 -33.34 19.17
CA PHE A 713 8.26 -32.33 18.20
C PHE A 713 8.62 -32.97 16.85
N LEU A 714 9.40 -34.05 16.87
CA LEU A 714 9.82 -34.74 15.64
C LEU A 714 8.65 -35.28 14.81
N ASN A 715 7.58 -35.76 15.47
CA ASN A 715 6.39 -36.32 14.80
C ASN A 715 5.53 -35.23 14.10
N ARG A 716 5.77 -33.93 14.36
CA ARG A 716 5.03 -32.85 13.73
C ARG A 716 5.76 -32.20 12.56
N VAL A 717 7.01 -32.53 12.37
CA VAL A 717 7.81 -32.13 11.23
C VAL A 717 7.46 -33.02 10.02
N ASP A 718 7.28 -32.41 8.84
CA ASP A 718 6.90 -33.15 7.63
C ASP A 718 7.99 -34.11 7.15
N ASP A 719 9.27 -33.67 7.21
CA ASP A 719 10.39 -34.54 6.82
C ASP A 719 11.72 -34.12 7.50
N ILE A 720 12.57 -35.11 7.70
CA ILE A 720 13.93 -34.96 8.25
C ILE A 720 14.90 -35.27 7.12
N ILE A 721 15.63 -34.30 6.68
CA ILE A 721 16.50 -34.35 5.51
C ILE A 721 17.96 -34.36 5.96
N VAL A 722 18.69 -35.40 5.57
CA VAL A 722 20.11 -35.53 5.87
C VAL A 722 20.92 -35.05 4.67
N PHE A 723 21.78 -34.06 4.89
CA PHE A 723 22.71 -33.53 3.90
C PHE A 723 24.01 -34.35 3.93
N ASN A 724 24.38 -34.85 2.80
CA ASN A 724 25.62 -35.62 2.62
C ASN A 724 26.83 -34.70 2.50
N LYS A 725 28.03 -35.26 2.77
CA LYS A 725 29.30 -34.57 2.53
C LYS A 725 29.47 -34.36 1.03
N LEU A 726 29.97 -33.22 0.62
CA LEU A 726 30.26 -32.92 -0.78
C LEU A 726 31.50 -33.67 -1.25
N ASN A 727 31.42 -34.21 -2.46
CA ASN A 727 32.56 -34.84 -3.13
C ASN A 727 33.41 -33.80 -3.87
N LYS A 728 34.59 -34.17 -4.34
CA LYS A 728 35.54 -33.27 -5.02
C LYS A 728 34.95 -32.66 -6.30
N ASP A 729 34.18 -33.43 -7.05
CA ASP A 729 33.59 -32.97 -8.32
C ASP A 729 32.45 -31.95 -8.06
N GLU A 730 31.66 -32.18 -7.00
CA GLU A 730 30.66 -31.23 -6.57
C GLU A 730 31.27 -29.91 -6.09
N ILE A 731 32.40 -29.98 -5.38
CA ILE A 731 33.13 -28.77 -4.95
C ILE A 731 33.70 -28.02 -6.14
N LYS A 732 34.23 -28.75 -7.16
CA LYS A 732 34.65 -28.11 -8.40
C LYS A 732 33.51 -27.39 -9.11
N GLN A 733 32.35 -28.00 -9.18
CA GLN A 733 31.15 -27.37 -9.75
C GLN A 733 30.69 -26.13 -8.94
N ILE A 734 30.78 -26.18 -7.59
CA ILE A 734 30.49 -25.01 -6.74
C ILE A 734 31.49 -23.88 -7.01
N ALA A 735 32.79 -24.21 -7.16
CA ALA A 735 33.83 -23.24 -7.51
C ALA A 735 33.51 -22.54 -8.84
N VAL A 736 33.12 -23.29 -9.87
CA VAL A 736 32.71 -22.74 -11.17
C VAL A 736 31.56 -21.75 -11.03
N LYS A 737 30.52 -22.10 -10.24
CA LYS A 737 29.36 -21.20 -10.01
C LYS A 737 29.76 -19.90 -9.28
N MET A 738 30.60 -20.01 -8.26
CA MET A 738 31.10 -18.84 -7.52
C MET A 738 31.95 -17.93 -8.39
N LEU A 739 32.82 -18.52 -9.23
CA LEU A 739 33.65 -17.79 -10.21
C LEU A 739 32.79 -17.13 -11.28
N LYS A 740 31.72 -17.79 -11.75
CA LYS A 740 30.76 -17.18 -12.68
C LYS A 740 30.02 -15.96 -12.05
N THR A 741 29.77 -15.99 -10.75
CA THR A 741 29.21 -14.82 -10.05
C THR A 741 30.20 -13.65 -10.03
N LEU A 742 31.51 -13.93 -9.89
CA LEU A 742 32.56 -12.94 -9.99
C LEU A 742 32.69 -12.40 -11.42
N GLU A 743 32.66 -13.28 -12.42
CA GLU A 743 32.64 -12.94 -13.85
C GLU A 743 31.51 -11.95 -14.16
N ASN A 744 30.27 -12.23 -13.74
CA ASN A 744 29.12 -11.36 -13.93
C ASN A 744 29.28 -9.99 -13.22
N ARG A 745 30.02 -9.92 -12.10
CA ARG A 745 30.33 -8.64 -11.43
C ARG A 745 31.33 -7.81 -12.20
N LEU A 746 32.35 -8.46 -12.72
CA LEU A 746 33.41 -7.80 -13.53
C LEU A 746 32.87 -7.37 -14.90
N ASP A 747 31.97 -8.14 -15.52
CA ASP A 747 31.28 -7.77 -16.76
C ASP A 747 30.51 -6.44 -16.62
N LYS A 748 29.90 -6.19 -15.47
CA LYS A 748 29.25 -4.88 -15.16
C LYS A 748 30.23 -3.72 -15.05
N MET A 749 31.52 -4.03 -14.88
CA MET A 749 32.66 -3.09 -14.87
C MET A 749 33.40 -3.09 -16.21
N ASN A 750 32.78 -3.66 -17.27
CA ASN A 750 33.38 -3.84 -18.60
C ASN A 750 34.69 -4.65 -18.63
N ILE A 751 34.93 -5.50 -17.63
CA ILE A 751 36.11 -6.37 -17.58
C ILE A 751 35.66 -7.80 -17.78
N LYS A 752 36.14 -8.46 -18.82
CA LYS A 752 35.83 -9.87 -19.07
C LYS A 752 36.92 -10.75 -18.45
N ILE A 753 36.54 -11.67 -17.58
CA ILE A 753 37.47 -12.65 -17.01
C ILE A 753 37.11 -14.06 -17.46
N SER A 754 38.08 -14.89 -17.70
CA SER A 754 37.93 -16.34 -17.97
C SER A 754 38.89 -17.13 -17.08
N PHE A 755 38.49 -18.31 -16.67
CA PHE A 755 39.25 -19.18 -15.78
C PHE A 755 39.63 -20.46 -16.50
N THR A 756 40.87 -20.90 -16.38
CA THR A 756 41.29 -22.20 -16.92
C THR A 756 40.86 -23.36 -16.00
N ASP A 757 40.76 -24.57 -16.54
CA ASP A 757 40.42 -25.75 -15.75
C ASP A 757 41.42 -26.05 -14.62
N ASN A 758 42.70 -25.65 -14.80
CA ASN A 758 43.74 -25.77 -13.78
C ASN A 758 43.47 -24.81 -12.62
N ALA A 759 43.15 -23.53 -12.92
CA ALA A 759 42.81 -22.55 -11.92
C ALA A 759 41.58 -22.95 -11.10
N ILE A 760 40.52 -23.46 -11.79
CA ILE A 760 39.32 -23.93 -11.15
C ILE A 760 39.61 -25.12 -10.22
N SER A 761 40.39 -26.09 -10.68
CA SER A 761 40.70 -27.26 -9.91
C SER A 761 41.52 -26.94 -8.67
N GLU A 762 42.46 -26.01 -8.77
CA GLU A 762 43.31 -25.61 -7.67
C GLU A 762 42.53 -24.76 -6.62
N ILE A 763 41.65 -23.86 -7.06
CA ILE A 763 40.74 -23.16 -6.17
C ILE A 763 39.82 -24.14 -5.41
N ALA A 764 39.31 -25.15 -6.10
CA ALA A 764 38.49 -26.20 -5.48
C ALA A 764 39.31 -26.97 -4.43
N ASN A 765 40.57 -27.32 -4.72
CA ASN A 765 41.43 -28.01 -3.76
C ASN A 765 41.80 -27.14 -2.55
N LYS A 766 42.17 -25.89 -2.73
CA LYS A 766 42.49 -24.93 -1.65
C LYS A 766 41.25 -24.55 -0.82
N GLY A 767 40.09 -24.53 -1.46
CA GLY A 767 38.82 -24.21 -0.84
C GLY A 767 38.08 -25.38 -0.21
N PHE A 768 38.62 -26.57 -0.25
CA PHE A 768 38.02 -27.77 0.36
C PHE A 768 38.61 -28.03 1.75
N ASP A 769 37.76 -28.25 2.73
CA ASP A 769 38.10 -28.75 4.06
C ASP A 769 37.13 -29.88 4.44
N GLU A 770 37.68 -30.98 4.94
CA GLU A 770 36.88 -32.16 5.31
C GLU A 770 35.83 -31.89 6.38
N ASN A 771 36.08 -30.93 7.29
CA ASN A 771 35.19 -30.58 8.38
C ASN A 771 34.23 -29.41 8.06
N TYR A 772 34.68 -28.48 7.19
CA TYR A 772 33.95 -27.24 6.88
C TYR A 772 33.34 -27.22 5.47
N GLY A 773 33.49 -28.31 4.70
CA GLY A 773 32.93 -28.43 3.34
C GLY A 773 33.39 -27.34 2.37
N ALA A 774 32.46 -26.73 1.67
CA ALA A 774 32.73 -25.66 0.71
C ALA A 774 32.82 -24.24 1.35
N ARG A 775 32.71 -24.11 2.68
CA ARG A 775 32.75 -22.80 3.36
C ARG A 775 34.06 -22.04 3.17
N PRO A 776 35.26 -22.69 3.18
CA PRO A 776 36.52 -22.00 2.91
C PRO A 776 36.68 -21.53 1.47
N LEU A 777 35.93 -22.10 0.51
CA LEU A 777 36.03 -21.79 -0.91
C LEU A 777 35.88 -20.29 -1.21
N ARG A 778 34.95 -19.63 -0.52
CA ARG A 778 34.76 -18.18 -0.68
C ARG A 778 36.01 -17.38 -0.28
N ARG A 779 36.68 -17.79 0.81
CA ARG A 779 37.93 -17.15 1.24
C ARG A 779 39.07 -17.43 0.25
N ALA A 780 39.13 -18.66 -0.27
CA ALA A 780 40.10 -19.02 -1.26
C ALA A 780 39.96 -18.18 -2.53
N ILE A 781 38.73 -17.99 -3.05
CA ILE A 781 38.44 -17.11 -4.18
C ILE A 781 38.83 -15.65 -3.85
N GLN A 782 38.51 -15.16 -2.68
CA GLN A 782 38.84 -13.81 -2.27
C GLN A 782 40.35 -13.59 -2.23
N ASN A 783 41.06 -14.41 -1.47
CA ASN A 783 42.48 -14.21 -1.25
C ASN A 783 43.35 -14.50 -2.49
N GLU A 784 42.96 -15.48 -3.30
CA GLU A 784 43.78 -15.96 -4.40
C GLU A 784 43.41 -15.31 -5.75
N ILE A 785 42.21 -14.76 -5.86
CA ILE A 785 41.71 -14.19 -7.13
C ILE A 785 41.27 -12.73 -6.94
N GLU A 786 40.33 -12.42 -6.02
CA GLU A 786 39.79 -11.06 -5.93
C GLU A 786 40.84 -10.06 -5.44
N ASP A 787 41.65 -10.39 -4.42
CA ASP A 787 42.67 -9.50 -3.86
C ASP A 787 43.80 -9.24 -4.87
N PRO A 788 44.42 -10.27 -5.51
CA PRO A 788 45.48 -10.02 -6.53
C PRO A 788 44.96 -9.32 -7.77
N LEU A 789 43.72 -9.60 -8.18
CA LEU A 789 43.11 -8.93 -9.32
C LEU A 789 42.88 -7.44 -9.02
N SER A 790 42.39 -7.12 -7.79
CA SER A 790 42.20 -5.74 -7.39
C SER A 790 43.51 -4.93 -7.33
N GLU A 791 44.59 -5.54 -6.88
CA GLU A 791 45.91 -4.92 -6.93
C GLU A 791 46.33 -4.59 -8.37
N GLN A 792 46.16 -5.53 -9.30
CA GLN A 792 46.48 -5.30 -10.72
C GLN A 792 45.58 -4.23 -11.37
N MET A 793 44.33 -4.12 -10.93
CA MET A 793 43.43 -3.04 -11.35
C MET A 793 43.94 -1.68 -10.85
N LEU A 794 44.35 -1.59 -9.59
CA LEU A 794 44.92 -0.37 -8.99
C LEU A 794 46.25 0.03 -9.59
N GLU A 795 47.11 -0.95 -9.96
CA GLU A 795 48.36 -0.72 -10.70
C GLU A 795 48.13 -0.29 -12.15
N GLY A 796 46.88 -0.33 -12.64
CA GLY A 796 46.55 0.03 -14.02
C GLY A 796 46.93 -1.02 -15.08
N LYS A 797 47.26 -2.25 -14.66
CA LYS A 797 47.55 -3.39 -15.55
C LYS A 797 46.28 -3.96 -16.17
N VAL A 798 45.20 -3.95 -15.42
CA VAL A 798 43.84 -4.30 -15.89
C VAL A 798 43.01 -3.00 -16.00
N LYS A 799 42.69 -2.62 -17.22
CA LYS A 799 41.94 -1.41 -17.54
C LYS A 799 40.51 -1.76 -17.94
N ASP A 800 39.67 -0.75 -17.97
CA ASP A 800 38.29 -0.86 -18.48
C ASP A 800 38.33 -1.39 -19.95
N GLY A 801 37.52 -2.40 -20.25
CA GLY A 801 37.52 -3.09 -21.54
C GLY A 801 38.56 -4.23 -21.69
N ALA A 802 39.33 -4.55 -20.65
CA ALA A 802 40.31 -5.62 -20.70
C ALA A 802 39.68 -7.00 -20.67
N VAL A 803 40.30 -7.95 -21.40
CA VAL A 803 40.01 -9.38 -21.30
C VAL A 803 41.14 -10.03 -20.51
N VAL A 804 40.79 -10.59 -19.34
CA VAL A 804 41.71 -11.23 -18.39
C VAL A 804 41.52 -12.73 -18.44
N THR A 805 42.61 -13.49 -18.52
CA THR A 805 42.60 -14.95 -18.36
C THR A 805 43.35 -15.30 -17.07
N CYS A 806 42.68 -15.95 -16.14
CA CYS A 806 43.25 -16.45 -14.89
C CYS A 806 43.67 -17.91 -15.09
N ASP A 807 44.97 -18.20 -14.90
CA ASP A 807 45.50 -19.53 -14.94
C ASP A 807 46.33 -19.85 -13.67
N PHE A 808 46.56 -21.13 -13.43
CA PHE A 808 47.41 -21.56 -12.34
C PHE A 808 48.66 -22.26 -12.90
N ALA A 809 49.81 -21.60 -12.76
CA ALA A 809 51.11 -22.10 -13.21
C ALA A 809 52.16 -21.82 -12.13
N ASP A 810 53.13 -22.73 -12.00
CA ASP A 810 54.29 -22.65 -11.09
C ASP A 810 53.87 -22.41 -9.60
N GLY A 811 52.73 -22.90 -9.19
CA GLY A 811 52.25 -22.80 -7.81
C GLY A 811 51.58 -21.46 -7.46
N GLN A 812 51.31 -20.59 -8.45
CA GLN A 812 50.69 -19.28 -8.26
C GLN A 812 49.60 -19.03 -9.31
N PHE A 813 48.56 -18.21 -8.93
CA PHE A 813 47.56 -17.72 -9.86
C PHE A 813 48.14 -16.56 -10.69
N THR A 814 48.08 -16.67 -11.99
CA THR A 814 48.59 -15.68 -12.94
C THR A 814 47.45 -15.10 -13.75
N PHE A 815 47.48 -13.77 -13.94
CA PHE A 815 46.46 -13.03 -14.69
C PHE A 815 47.14 -12.47 -15.94
N THR A 816 46.74 -12.99 -17.10
CA THR A 816 47.19 -12.49 -18.41
C THR A 816 46.10 -11.59 -18.98
N THR A 817 46.50 -10.35 -19.30
CA THR A 817 45.62 -9.36 -19.92
C THR A 817 45.82 -9.30 -21.41
N ALA A 818 44.77 -9.54 -22.20
CA ALA A 818 44.72 -9.21 -23.62
C ALA A 818 44.01 -7.88 -23.79
N ASN A 819 44.64 -6.89 -24.40
CA ASN A 819 43.91 -5.67 -24.77
C ASN A 819 42.91 -6.03 -25.87
N ALA A 820 41.61 -5.74 -25.63
CA ALA A 820 40.66 -5.77 -26.72
C ALA A 820 41.07 -4.70 -27.74
N ASN A 821 41.47 -5.10 -28.96
CA ASN A 821 41.72 -4.21 -30.07
C ASN A 821 40.45 -3.46 -30.48
#